data_d1091b8dd1095199e498005a52521f82
#
_entry.id   d1091b8dd1095199e498005a52521f82
#
_cell.length_a   1.000
_cell.length_b   1.000
_cell.length_c   1.000
_cell.angle_alpha   90.00
_cell.angle_beta   90.00
_cell.angle_gamma   90.00
#
_symmetry.space_group_name_H-M   'P 1'
#
loop_
_entity.id
_entity.type
_entity.pdbx_description
1 polymer ?
#
loop_
_entity_poly.entity_id
_entity_poly.type
_entity_poly.pdbx_seq_one_letter_code
_entity_poly.pdbx_strand_id
1 'polypeptide(L)'
;MLHNKLKKALATTSSLLLLFFVFPIGGLALKEQLPSPIAVSWFSPAGVSDLEKKDNVLVIHTEVNGQKTKLYVSFPEEGGFRLRTDSFGFFEPSGEKAIQYADSDGLLSMKAGDMSVTFQNDGNRWTLRGESVSGTTTFSLSSSQIFFGYSDGELKKVKIENGIEDGDVLFGTGERFNSFNQVGNELLLWNQDTNYHNAYVDPDLDPDRSKGYKNIPLIHNSRGYTLFFNSMYGAVADIGKSDRSRYSLDFNGPTFDLYVWMGTPLENIDGYTKLTGRPVLPPKWAFQYWAGAQKAVWDNLKGGPVSLLTDMMNNYKRLGMPNIAAVYFESCHDISIAHSLLKKTGTRMLSWNYPFAYTKQQITDLMPGVAEEDLPLAKSTINPWLIFHRPIDYTHPNAKKYILNQWGKYLDWTLRGIMIDYGEFVGEEHQFYNGLSGDQMHNFYSYWYGKAYYEVFDEKLKGDFVNFERSACAGSQQWAANFTGDQASTYAGLREQVLGILSLSSSGFSAMGGDIGGHLGTPSPDLYMRWLQFSTFVPLMRAHGQPSLRDPWGYGEQAEATFQTHYWLRENLLDSIYSAAVRAHNTGAPMVQAMALAFPGQAAIADNDNQFLFCDDFLVSPVMTENAYYREVTLPTGNWYDLWKGDKIEGGQTIQADAPQDKSPIYVRQGTVAPVRVAAKTLRLTDSMLDVDTVNALLVTPPDDKRESIQWVDENTKRVYTSEPMQEGAFRIQAEQPDDTRALCVYGTAAAAVKVDGLLLKSVTNTEEVGFYIDGAMTIIRMPEGQWNTIEIFGTDFEDYAKNGTISDSINSEESVNLIDGDVLTNIVLSTRSDYWITLDLGEEKQLDQVVLKWSPLGYATSYKVQVSNDNIEWTDVSTIEACSGGIDTLRISGAKGRYVRLVDVQKGKSGVMSLYGVEVYGHAPADIPDSFRESTSKSFFAGLTVTQLIIASSLLVLLLVGGTTSALLLRARKKKITIDSSPDNETGKD
;
A
#
# COMPACT_ATOMS: atom_id res chain seq x y z
N MET A 1 54.31 11.82 -30.83
CA MET A 1 52.90 11.79 -31.31
C MET A 1 52.33 10.36 -31.39
N LEU A 2 53.11 9.37 -31.80
CA LEU A 2 52.62 7.94 -31.87
C LEU A 2 52.35 7.32 -30.49
N HIS A 3 53.16 7.63 -29.50
CA HIS A 3 53.05 7.10 -28.15
C HIS A 3 51.79 7.58 -27.38
N ASN A 4 51.36 8.83 -27.63
CA ASN A 4 50.12 9.40 -27.06
C ASN A 4 48.84 8.93 -27.78
N LYS A 5 48.93 8.55 -29.07
CA LYS A 5 47.82 7.92 -29.80
C LYS A 5 47.63 6.45 -29.38
N LEU A 6 48.73 5.73 -29.07
CA LEU A 6 48.63 4.35 -28.54
C LEU A 6 48.05 4.34 -27.11
N LYS A 7 48.42 5.30 -26.22
CA LYS A 7 47.82 5.41 -24.87
C LYS A 7 46.34 5.79 -24.93
N LYS A 8 45.92 6.67 -25.86
CA LYS A 8 44.48 6.96 -26.05
C LYS A 8 43.71 5.79 -26.66
N ALA A 9 44.31 5.03 -27.58
CA ALA A 9 43.70 3.85 -28.16
C ALA A 9 43.59 2.70 -27.12
N LEU A 10 44.61 2.50 -26.27
CA LEU A 10 44.55 1.55 -25.16
C LEU A 10 43.57 1.95 -24.06
N ALA A 11 43.45 3.27 -23.74
CA ALA A 11 42.45 3.74 -22.78
C ALA A 11 41.01 3.60 -23.31
N THR A 12 40.78 3.86 -24.61
CA THR A 12 39.46 3.66 -25.25
C THR A 12 39.12 2.19 -25.43
N THR A 13 40.11 1.33 -25.71
CA THR A 13 39.88 -0.11 -25.81
C THR A 13 39.69 -0.74 -24.43
N SER A 14 40.37 -0.26 -23.39
CA SER A 14 40.12 -0.70 -22.01
C SER A 14 38.76 -0.23 -21.47
N SER A 15 38.30 0.97 -21.84
CA SER A 15 36.96 1.45 -21.48
C SER A 15 35.85 0.75 -22.30
N LEU A 16 36.09 0.42 -23.57
CA LEU A 16 35.17 -0.43 -24.33
C LEU A 16 35.22 -1.91 -23.91
N LEU A 17 36.39 -2.42 -23.52
CA LEU A 17 36.47 -3.77 -22.94
C LEU A 17 35.83 -3.83 -21.55
N LEU A 18 35.90 -2.78 -20.70
CA LEU A 18 35.15 -2.75 -19.44
C LEU A 18 33.63 -2.57 -19.65
N LEU A 19 33.20 -1.84 -20.66
CA LEU A 19 31.77 -1.78 -21.04
C LEU A 19 31.23 -3.08 -21.63
N PHE A 20 32.09 -3.86 -22.36
CA PHE A 20 31.73 -5.20 -22.85
C PHE A 20 31.87 -6.29 -21.79
N PHE A 21 32.60 -6.07 -20.70
CA PHE A 21 32.78 -7.08 -19.62
C PHE A 21 31.82 -6.89 -18.44
N VAL A 22 31.13 -5.78 -18.30
CA VAL A 22 30.16 -5.57 -17.20
C VAL A 22 28.71 -5.92 -17.61
N PHE A 23 28.39 -5.94 -18.90
CA PHE A 23 27.01 -6.17 -19.36
C PHE A 23 26.69 -7.49 -20.08
N PRO A 24 27.61 -8.18 -20.83
CA PRO A 24 27.21 -9.45 -21.44
C PRO A 24 27.73 -10.72 -20.74
N ILE A 25 28.69 -10.63 -19.81
CA ILE A 25 29.24 -11.81 -19.14
C ILE A 25 28.40 -12.19 -17.91
N GLY A 26 27.73 -11.25 -17.26
CA GLY A 26 26.73 -11.54 -16.22
C GLY A 26 25.56 -12.37 -16.76
N GLY A 27 25.06 -12.05 -17.96
CA GLY A 27 23.95 -12.76 -18.56
C GLY A 27 24.26 -14.15 -19.10
N LEU A 28 25.51 -14.48 -19.41
CA LEU A 28 25.89 -15.82 -19.87
C LEU A 28 26.33 -16.77 -18.76
N ALA A 29 26.73 -16.23 -17.59
CA ALA A 29 27.17 -17.02 -16.45
C ALA A 29 26.08 -17.26 -15.39
N LEU A 30 25.05 -16.45 -15.37
CA LEU A 30 23.87 -16.60 -14.52
C LEU A 30 22.77 -17.38 -15.26
N LYS A 31 23.12 -18.43 -16.00
CA LYS A 31 22.12 -19.33 -16.54
C LYS A 31 21.32 -19.87 -15.37
N GLU A 32 20.01 -19.65 -15.41
CA GLU A 32 19.06 -20.14 -14.41
C GLU A 32 19.39 -21.57 -14.03
N GLN A 33 19.74 -21.78 -12.78
CA GLN A 33 19.92 -23.12 -12.26
C GLN A 33 18.55 -23.63 -11.83
N LEU A 34 17.84 -24.26 -12.75
CA LEU A 34 16.62 -24.99 -12.42
C LEU A 34 16.96 -26.16 -11.49
N PRO A 35 16.07 -26.52 -10.56
CA PRO A 35 16.30 -27.69 -9.71
C PRO A 35 16.46 -28.93 -10.56
N SER A 36 17.43 -29.78 -10.19
CA SER A 36 17.69 -31.04 -10.92
C SER A 36 16.45 -31.94 -10.86
N PRO A 37 15.96 -32.47 -12.02
CA PRO A 37 14.79 -33.34 -12.02
C PRO A 37 15.11 -34.65 -11.31
N ILE A 38 14.28 -35.02 -10.32
CA ILE A 38 14.42 -36.30 -9.58
C ILE A 38 13.33 -37.26 -10.04
N ALA A 39 13.75 -38.37 -10.67
CA ALA A 39 12.83 -39.43 -11.03
C ALA A 39 12.50 -40.30 -9.80
N VAL A 40 11.23 -40.49 -9.50
CA VAL A 40 10.74 -41.23 -8.33
C VAL A 40 9.57 -42.13 -8.67
N SER A 41 9.41 -43.19 -7.86
CA SER A 41 8.18 -43.98 -7.80
C SER A 41 7.31 -43.47 -6.64
N TRP A 42 6.05 -43.17 -6.92
CA TRP A 42 5.11 -42.59 -5.95
C TRP A 42 4.33 -43.66 -5.20
N PHE A 43 4.20 -43.49 -3.87
CA PHE A 43 3.43 -44.32 -2.96
C PHE A 43 2.58 -43.46 -2.02
N SER A 44 1.34 -43.83 -1.80
CA SER A 44 0.47 -43.21 -0.80
C SER A 44 0.48 -44.00 0.51
N PRO A 45 0.18 -43.38 1.67
CA PRO A 45 -0.02 -44.12 2.91
C PRO A 45 -1.12 -45.18 2.76
N ALA A 46 -0.78 -46.41 3.16
CA ALA A 46 -1.73 -47.53 3.19
C ALA A 46 -2.77 -47.34 4.31
N GLY A 47 -3.54 -48.38 4.60
CA GLY A 47 -4.45 -48.38 5.74
C GLY A 47 -3.74 -48.16 7.09
N VAL A 48 -4.49 -47.84 8.10
CA VAL A 48 -3.99 -47.57 9.46
C VAL A 48 -3.75 -48.90 10.19
N SER A 49 -2.51 -49.08 10.68
CA SER A 49 -2.18 -50.22 11.51
C SER A 49 -2.42 -50.04 13.01
N ASP A 50 -2.33 -48.79 13.48
CA ASP A 50 -2.57 -48.39 14.87
C ASP A 50 -2.82 -46.89 14.99
N LEU A 51 -3.55 -46.45 16.05
CA LEU A 51 -3.80 -45.07 16.41
C LEU A 51 -3.38 -44.80 17.84
N GLU A 52 -2.43 -43.93 18.08
CA GLU A 52 -1.98 -43.52 19.39
C GLU A 52 -2.49 -42.10 19.71
N LYS A 53 -3.46 -42.06 20.68
CA LYS A 53 -4.04 -40.80 21.17
C LYS A 53 -3.19 -40.26 22.32
N LYS A 54 -2.61 -39.10 22.17
CA LYS A 54 -1.86 -38.35 23.20
C LYS A 54 -2.55 -37.03 23.49
N ASP A 55 -2.18 -36.38 24.57
CA ASP A 55 -2.84 -35.13 25.03
C ASP A 55 -2.86 -34.03 23.96
N ASN A 56 -1.83 -33.92 23.13
CA ASN A 56 -1.66 -32.85 22.15
C ASN A 56 -1.40 -33.33 20.72
N VAL A 57 -1.39 -34.64 20.49
CA VAL A 57 -1.12 -35.17 19.13
C VAL A 57 -1.78 -36.56 18.93
N LEU A 58 -2.41 -36.74 17.76
CA LEU A 58 -2.79 -38.06 17.27
C LEU A 58 -1.66 -38.62 16.41
N VAL A 59 -1.16 -39.83 16.73
CA VAL A 59 -0.18 -40.52 15.90
C VAL A 59 -0.89 -41.60 15.08
N ILE A 60 -0.82 -41.51 13.77
CA ILE A 60 -1.35 -42.46 12.82
C ILE A 60 -0.20 -43.36 12.33
N HIS A 61 -0.23 -44.64 12.71
CA HIS A 61 0.72 -45.62 12.22
C HIS A 61 0.21 -46.22 10.89
N THR A 62 0.99 -46.06 9.87
CA THR A 62 0.68 -46.49 8.49
C THR A 62 1.92 -47.12 7.83
N GLU A 63 1.79 -47.52 6.60
CA GLU A 63 2.88 -48.06 5.81
C GLU A 63 2.97 -47.32 4.46
N VAL A 64 4.18 -46.96 4.02
CA VAL A 64 4.48 -46.35 2.73
C VAL A 64 5.61 -47.11 2.09
N ASN A 65 5.45 -47.65 0.87
CA ASN A 65 6.44 -48.44 0.17
C ASN A 65 7.02 -49.59 1.01
N GLY A 66 6.20 -50.29 1.77
CA GLY A 66 6.64 -51.37 2.65
C GLY A 66 7.38 -50.94 3.92
N GLN A 67 7.50 -49.64 4.17
CA GLN A 67 8.14 -49.08 5.34
C GLN A 67 7.11 -48.53 6.34
N LYS A 68 7.29 -48.84 7.64
CA LYS A 68 6.46 -48.29 8.72
C LYS A 68 6.68 -46.80 8.81
N THR A 69 5.61 -46.04 8.67
CA THR A 69 5.61 -44.58 8.69
C THR A 69 4.64 -44.07 9.73
N LYS A 70 4.99 -42.99 10.41
CA LYS A 70 4.11 -42.27 11.34
C LYS A 70 3.71 -40.93 10.74
N LEU A 71 2.42 -40.61 10.88
CA LEU A 71 1.88 -39.29 10.62
C LEU A 71 1.35 -38.72 11.93
N TYR A 72 1.60 -37.44 12.15
CA TYR A 72 1.24 -36.71 13.36
C TYR A 72 0.21 -35.65 13.01
N VAL A 73 -0.96 -35.67 13.71
CA VAL A 73 -1.97 -34.63 13.62
C VAL A 73 -1.96 -33.86 14.93
N SER A 74 -1.72 -32.58 14.89
CA SER A 74 -1.68 -31.68 16.04
C SER A 74 -2.35 -30.34 15.77
N PHE A 75 -2.56 -29.53 16.81
CA PHE A 75 -3.23 -28.23 16.73
C PHE A 75 -2.30 -27.15 17.29
N PRO A 76 -1.59 -26.42 16.45
CA PRO A 76 -0.69 -25.34 16.85
C PRO A 76 -1.39 -24.22 17.63
N GLU A 77 -0.68 -23.55 18.54
CA GLU A 77 -1.19 -22.35 19.23
C GLU A 77 -1.54 -21.20 18.24
N GLU A 78 -0.87 -21.14 17.10
CA GLU A 78 -1.12 -20.20 16.00
C GLU A 78 -2.43 -20.47 15.25
N GLY A 79 -3.16 -21.52 15.62
CA GLY A 79 -4.44 -21.91 15.00
C GLY A 79 -4.29 -22.96 13.90
N GLY A 80 -5.44 -23.40 13.35
CA GLY A 80 -5.48 -24.48 12.36
C GLY A 80 -5.13 -25.85 12.90
N PHE A 81 -4.76 -26.76 12.00
CA PHE A 81 -4.14 -28.03 12.35
C PHE A 81 -2.91 -28.33 11.49
N ARG A 82 -2.02 -29.18 12.00
CA ARG A 82 -0.77 -29.60 11.35
C ARG A 82 -0.82 -31.10 11.09
N LEU A 83 -0.40 -31.50 9.90
CA LEU A 83 -0.18 -32.92 9.53
C LEU A 83 1.27 -33.06 9.05
N ARG A 84 2.07 -33.91 9.70
CA ARG A 84 3.48 -34.11 9.36
C ARG A 84 3.94 -35.54 9.54
N THR A 85 5.11 -35.88 8.96
CA THR A 85 5.90 -37.07 9.29
C THR A 85 6.83 -36.81 10.47
N ASP A 86 7.79 -37.72 10.71
CA ASP A 86 8.88 -37.51 11.71
C ASP A 86 9.84 -36.36 11.30
N SER A 87 9.89 -36.00 10.02
CA SER A 87 10.69 -34.86 9.55
C SER A 87 9.97 -33.53 9.82
N PHE A 88 10.74 -32.53 10.21
CA PHE A 88 10.25 -31.19 10.54
C PHE A 88 10.58 -30.23 9.41
N GLY A 89 9.67 -29.29 9.15
CA GLY A 89 9.94 -28.15 8.29
C GLY A 89 10.84 -27.11 8.95
N PHE A 90 10.88 -25.92 8.39
CA PHE A 90 11.73 -24.83 8.90
C PHE A 90 11.12 -24.09 10.11
N PHE A 91 9.79 -23.92 10.11
CA PHE A 91 9.08 -23.22 11.18
C PHE A 91 8.44 -24.21 12.14
N GLU A 92 8.64 -23.97 13.45
CA GLU A 92 8.01 -24.74 14.50
C GLU A 92 7.01 -23.86 15.26
N PRO A 93 5.84 -24.40 15.64
CA PRO A 93 4.85 -23.66 16.40
C PRO A 93 5.36 -23.32 17.80
N SER A 94 4.82 -22.26 18.40
CA SER A 94 5.15 -21.85 19.78
C SER A 94 4.69 -22.88 20.81
N GLY A 95 3.70 -23.69 20.46
CA GLY A 95 3.15 -24.78 21.28
C GLY A 95 2.05 -25.53 20.54
N GLU A 96 1.59 -26.63 21.16
CA GLU A 96 0.51 -27.49 20.65
C GLU A 96 -0.63 -27.53 21.67
N LYS A 97 -1.88 -27.28 21.22
CA LYS A 97 -3.09 -27.30 22.06
C LYS A 97 -3.45 -28.73 22.47
N ALA A 98 -4.02 -28.89 23.67
CA ALA A 98 -4.58 -30.15 24.11
C ALA A 98 -5.79 -30.55 23.26
N ILE A 99 -5.86 -31.85 22.91
CA ILE A 99 -6.90 -32.42 22.06
C ILE A 99 -7.97 -33.09 22.93
N GLN A 100 -9.21 -32.73 22.70
CA GLN A 100 -10.38 -33.46 23.20
C GLN A 100 -10.79 -34.50 22.16
N TYR A 101 -10.70 -35.78 22.51
CA TYR A 101 -11.09 -36.89 21.65
C TYR A 101 -12.50 -37.35 21.93
N ALA A 102 -13.26 -37.66 20.89
CA ALA A 102 -14.56 -38.33 20.98
C ALA A 102 -14.68 -39.36 19.85
N ASP A 103 -15.05 -40.57 20.20
CA ASP A 103 -15.32 -41.66 19.26
C ASP A 103 -16.82 -41.84 19.06
N SER A 104 -17.29 -41.86 17.81
CA SER A 104 -18.67 -42.15 17.47
C SER A 104 -18.74 -42.83 16.09
N ASP A 105 -19.36 -43.98 16.03
CA ASP A 105 -19.67 -44.73 14.78
C ASP A 105 -18.50 -44.88 13.79
N GLY A 106 -17.31 -45.15 14.32
CA GLY A 106 -16.08 -45.30 13.50
C GLY A 106 -15.43 -44.00 13.09
N LEU A 107 -15.90 -42.84 13.60
CA LEU A 107 -15.31 -41.53 13.45
C LEU A 107 -14.59 -41.14 14.73
N LEU A 108 -13.34 -40.67 14.61
CA LEU A 108 -12.61 -40.06 15.71
C LEU A 108 -12.62 -38.54 15.54
N SER A 109 -13.37 -37.86 16.39
CA SER A 109 -13.36 -36.37 16.45
C SER A 109 -12.25 -35.91 17.36
N MET A 110 -11.52 -34.90 16.92
CA MET A 110 -10.48 -34.18 17.65
C MET A 110 -10.90 -32.71 17.71
N LYS A 111 -11.01 -32.18 18.93
CA LYS A 111 -11.30 -30.76 19.12
C LYS A 111 -10.20 -30.10 19.94
N ALA A 112 -9.72 -28.94 19.46
CA ALA A 112 -8.75 -28.13 20.18
C ALA A 112 -9.06 -26.63 19.97
N GLY A 113 -9.48 -25.96 21.04
CA GLY A 113 -10.00 -24.59 20.95
C GLY A 113 -11.20 -24.51 20.00
N ASP A 114 -11.10 -23.68 19.00
CA ASP A 114 -12.17 -23.42 18.03
C ASP A 114 -12.07 -24.28 16.75
N MET A 115 -11.13 -25.22 16.69
CA MET A 115 -10.90 -26.11 15.56
C MET A 115 -11.44 -27.51 15.87
N SER A 116 -12.10 -28.13 14.87
CA SER A 116 -12.52 -29.53 14.91
C SER A 116 -11.98 -30.27 13.69
N VAL A 117 -11.36 -31.43 13.91
CA VAL A 117 -10.91 -32.33 12.85
C VAL A 117 -11.47 -33.72 13.12
N THR A 118 -12.10 -34.31 12.12
CA THR A 118 -12.61 -35.67 12.19
C THR A 118 -11.69 -36.59 11.38
N PHE A 119 -11.23 -37.66 11.98
CA PHE A 119 -10.50 -38.75 11.35
C PHE A 119 -11.46 -39.90 11.10
N GLN A 120 -11.50 -40.36 9.87
CA GLN A 120 -12.27 -41.55 9.44
C GLN A 120 -11.34 -42.57 8.80
N ASN A 121 -11.44 -43.82 9.21
CA ASN A 121 -10.70 -44.93 8.64
C ASN A 121 -11.70 -45.96 8.06
N ASP A 122 -11.61 -46.26 6.76
CA ASP A 122 -12.41 -47.24 6.05
C ASP A 122 -11.67 -48.57 5.83
N GLY A 123 -10.52 -48.77 6.47
CA GLY A 123 -9.67 -49.95 6.41
C GLY A 123 -8.59 -49.84 5.34
N ASN A 124 -8.89 -49.39 4.18
CA ASN A 124 -7.93 -49.21 3.08
C ASN A 124 -7.42 -47.81 2.92
N ARG A 125 -8.24 -46.86 3.37
CA ARG A 125 -7.95 -45.39 3.31
C ARG A 125 -8.39 -44.74 4.61
N TRP A 126 -7.82 -43.60 4.89
CA TRP A 126 -8.28 -42.73 5.94
C TRP A 126 -8.45 -41.30 5.39
N THR A 127 -9.29 -40.55 6.05
CA THR A 127 -9.57 -39.15 5.68
C THR A 127 -9.55 -38.28 6.92
N LEU A 128 -8.91 -37.12 6.82
CA LEU A 128 -9.02 -36.03 7.76
C LEU A 128 -10.00 -35.00 7.19
N ARG A 129 -10.99 -34.64 7.99
CA ARG A 129 -11.93 -33.57 7.65
C ARG A 129 -11.91 -32.50 8.72
N GLY A 130 -11.47 -31.30 8.36
CA GLY A 130 -11.48 -30.14 9.21
C GLY A 130 -12.75 -29.32 9.02
N GLU A 131 -13.25 -28.73 10.11
CA GLU A 131 -14.39 -27.82 10.10
C GLU A 131 -14.07 -26.58 10.92
N SER A 132 -14.41 -25.38 10.38
CA SER A 132 -14.33 -24.12 11.13
C SER A 132 -15.41 -24.10 12.22
N VAL A 133 -15.25 -23.25 13.24
CA VAL A 133 -16.23 -23.08 14.32
C VAL A 133 -17.60 -22.69 13.82
N SER A 134 -17.65 -21.87 12.78
CA SER A 134 -18.91 -21.46 12.14
C SER A 134 -19.60 -22.60 11.39
N GLY A 135 -18.90 -23.72 11.15
CA GLY A 135 -19.39 -24.84 10.33
C GLY A 135 -19.51 -24.52 8.84
N THR A 136 -19.10 -23.32 8.42
CA THR A 136 -19.27 -22.84 7.04
C THR A 136 -18.14 -23.27 6.12
N THR A 137 -16.96 -23.58 6.68
CA THR A 137 -15.78 -23.98 5.91
C THR A 137 -15.39 -25.40 6.26
N THR A 138 -15.21 -26.22 5.23
CA THR A 138 -14.73 -27.60 5.36
C THR A 138 -13.51 -27.81 4.48
N PHE A 139 -12.53 -28.53 5.02
CA PHE A 139 -11.38 -29.03 4.30
C PHE A 139 -11.30 -30.54 4.43
N SER A 140 -10.96 -31.27 3.37
CA SER A 140 -10.82 -32.70 3.41
C SER A 140 -9.52 -33.15 2.73
N LEU A 141 -8.80 -34.06 3.38
CA LEU A 141 -7.59 -34.68 2.85
C LEU A 141 -7.60 -36.19 3.13
N SER A 142 -7.57 -36.96 2.05
CA SER A 142 -7.48 -38.42 2.11
C SER A 142 -6.03 -38.90 2.05
N SER A 143 -5.73 -40.04 2.63
CA SER A 143 -4.44 -40.72 2.50
C SER A 143 -4.03 -40.95 1.03
N SER A 144 -4.99 -41.13 0.12
CA SER A 144 -4.75 -41.29 -1.32
C SER A 144 -4.37 -39.98 -2.05
N GLN A 145 -4.42 -38.84 -1.36
CA GLN A 145 -4.02 -37.51 -1.87
C GLN A 145 -2.62 -37.09 -1.37
N ILE A 146 -1.98 -37.95 -0.57
CA ILE A 146 -0.62 -37.76 -0.05
C ILE A 146 0.31 -38.76 -0.73
N PHE A 147 1.43 -38.28 -1.25
CA PHE A 147 2.36 -39.11 -2.01
C PHE A 147 3.79 -38.93 -1.51
N PHE A 148 4.51 -40.03 -1.43
CA PHE A 148 5.91 -40.09 -1.09
C PHE A 148 6.66 -40.71 -2.25
N GLY A 149 7.64 -40.01 -2.80
CA GLY A 149 8.42 -40.35 -3.97
C GLY A 149 9.77 -40.95 -3.60
N TYR A 150 10.00 -42.20 -3.94
CA TYR A 150 11.23 -42.94 -3.64
C TYR A 150 12.08 -43.11 -4.90
N SER A 151 13.41 -42.94 -4.75
CA SER A 151 14.43 -43.31 -5.71
C SER A 151 15.52 -44.08 -4.97
N ASP A 152 15.93 -45.23 -5.50
CA ASP A 152 16.95 -46.14 -4.90
C ASP A 152 16.65 -46.52 -3.42
N GLY A 153 15.38 -46.63 -3.07
CA GLY A 153 14.92 -46.94 -1.71
C GLY A 153 14.91 -45.78 -0.72
N GLU A 154 15.35 -44.58 -1.12
CA GLU A 154 15.34 -43.36 -0.30
C GLU A 154 14.15 -42.46 -0.66
N LEU A 155 13.54 -41.83 0.34
CA LEU A 155 12.54 -40.82 0.14
C LEU A 155 13.21 -39.54 -0.40
N LYS A 156 12.79 -39.10 -1.58
CA LYS A 156 13.37 -37.93 -2.28
C LYS A 156 12.38 -36.82 -2.51
N LYS A 157 11.08 -37.12 -2.61
CA LYS A 157 10.03 -36.13 -2.91
C LYS A 157 8.78 -36.39 -2.08
N VAL A 158 8.02 -35.34 -1.84
CA VAL A 158 6.68 -35.41 -1.24
C VAL A 158 5.70 -34.59 -2.06
N LYS A 159 4.44 -35.07 -2.16
CA LYS A 159 3.42 -34.38 -2.93
C LYS A 159 2.07 -34.48 -2.23
N ILE A 160 1.25 -33.42 -2.34
CA ILE A 160 -0.17 -33.47 -2.02
C ILE A 160 -1.00 -33.11 -3.26
N GLU A 161 -2.23 -33.65 -3.31
CA GLU A 161 -3.25 -33.26 -4.30
C GLU A 161 -4.54 -32.90 -3.59
N ASN A 162 -5.29 -31.92 -4.12
CA ASN A 162 -6.65 -31.64 -3.63
C ASN A 162 -7.53 -31.14 -4.78
N GLY A 163 -8.86 -31.17 -4.56
CA GLY A 163 -9.84 -30.81 -5.58
C GLY A 163 -9.98 -29.32 -5.81
N ILE A 164 -10.27 -28.96 -7.07
CA ILE A 164 -10.75 -27.64 -7.50
C ILE A 164 -12.21 -27.77 -7.87
N GLU A 165 -13.08 -26.92 -7.32
CA GLU A 165 -14.50 -26.82 -7.66
C GLU A 165 -14.73 -25.65 -8.60
N ASP A 166 -15.85 -25.67 -9.32
CA ASP A 166 -16.23 -24.58 -10.21
C ASP A 166 -16.41 -23.26 -9.42
N GLY A 167 -15.73 -22.21 -9.86
CA GLY A 167 -15.77 -20.92 -9.19
C GLY A 167 -14.72 -20.75 -8.10
N ASP A 168 -13.86 -21.75 -7.82
CA ASP A 168 -12.74 -21.59 -6.90
C ASP A 168 -11.76 -20.54 -7.41
N VAL A 169 -11.34 -19.64 -6.52
CA VAL A 169 -10.20 -18.74 -6.70
C VAL A 169 -9.08 -19.24 -5.80
N LEU A 170 -7.98 -19.69 -6.43
CA LEU A 170 -6.77 -20.16 -5.76
C LEU A 170 -5.67 -19.11 -5.92
N PHE A 171 -5.16 -18.57 -4.82
CA PHE A 171 -4.23 -17.45 -4.82
C PHE A 171 -3.21 -17.55 -3.67
N GLY A 172 -2.26 -16.61 -3.60
CA GLY A 172 -1.08 -16.70 -2.75
C GLY A 172 0.12 -17.16 -3.57
N THR A 173 0.91 -18.11 -3.08
CA THR A 173 2.11 -18.69 -3.73
C THR A 173 3.31 -17.74 -3.89
N GLY A 174 3.28 -16.58 -3.21
CA GLY A 174 4.29 -15.53 -3.33
C GLY A 174 3.99 -14.55 -4.47
N GLU A 175 5.03 -13.95 -5.02
CA GLU A 175 4.91 -12.96 -6.08
C GLU A 175 4.60 -13.58 -7.42
N ARG A 176 3.56 -13.10 -8.11
CA ARG A 176 3.11 -13.58 -9.41
C ARG A 176 2.80 -12.42 -10.34
N PHE A 177 3.22 -12.54 -11.60
CA PHE A 177 3.07 -11.51 -12.63
C PHE A 177 2.07 -11.91 -13.73
N ASN A 178 1.60 -13.17 -13.72
CA ASN A 178 0.66 -13.71 -14.71
C ASN A 178 -0.81 -13.38 -14.40
N SER A 179 -1.29 -13.74 -13.22
CA SER A 179 -2.66 -13.54 -12.75
C SER A 179 -2.73 -13.60 -11.21
N PHE A 180 -3.77 -13.06 -10.63
CA PHE A 180 -4.04 -13.22 -9.21
C PHE A 180 -4.58 -14.64 -8.91
N ASN A 181 -5.61 -15.07 -9.64
CA ASN A 181 -6.13 -16.42 -9.58
C ASN A 181 -5.20 -17.36 -10.36
N GLN A 182 -4.69 -18.37 -9.68
CA GLN A 182 -3.72 -19.30 -10.27
C GLN A 182 -4.38 -20.54 -10.92
N VAL A 183 -5.70 -20.67 -10.88
CA VAL A 183 -6.40 -21.81 -11.50
C VAL A 183 -6.09 -21.90 -13.02
N GLY A 184 -5.53 -22.99 -13.43
CA GLY A 184 -5.08 -23.26 -14.82
C GLY A 184 -3.61 -23.02 -15.08
N ASN A 185 -2.83 -22.66 -14.06
CA ASN A 185 -1.39 -22.44 -14.17
C ASN A 185 -0.58 -23.57 -13.54
N GLU A 186 0.65 -23.75 -14.02
CA GLU A 186 1.70 -24.49 -13.36
C GLU A 186 2.77 -23.50 -12.93
N LEU A 187 3.21 -23.56 -11.68
CA LEU A 187 4.15 -22.65 -11.08
C LEU A 187 5.38 -23.41 -10.62
N LEU A 188 6.56 -22.89 -10.93
CA LEU A 188 7.80 -23.36 -10.33
C LEU A 188 8.08 -22.51 -9.08
N LEU A 189 7.98 -23.11 -7.89
CA LEU A 189 8.30 -22.47 -6.61
C LEU A 189 9.81 -22.51 -6.36
N TRP A 190 10.54 -21.79 -7.17
CA TRP A 190 12.00 -21.65 -7.18
C TRP A 190 12.33 -20.21 -7.53
N ASN A 191 12.98 -19.47 -6.63
CA ASN A 191 13.25 -18.04 -6.80
C ASN A 191 14.10 -17.80 -8.06
N GLN A 192 13.62 -16.93 -8.94
CA GLN A 192 14.27 -16.64 -10.22
C GLN A 192 14.23 -15.16 -10.55
N ASP A 193 15.26 -14.67 -11.23
CA ASP A 193 15.25 -13.36 -11.87
C ASP A 193 14.37 -13.41 -13.12
N THR A 194 13.23 -12.75 -13.07
CA THR A 194 12.18 -12.88 -14.09
C THR A 194 12.25 -11.86 -15.19
N ASN A 195 12.83 -10.67 -14.95
CA ASN A 195 12.65 -9.52 -15.83
C ASN A 195 13.94 -9.06 -16.53
N TYR A 196 15.11 -9.45 -16.06
CA TYR A 196 16.38 -8.92 -16.57
C TYR A 196 16.66 -9.28 -18.03
N HIS A 197 16.28 -10.47 -18.50
CA HIS A 197 16.54 -10.91 -19.87
C HIS A 197 15.52 -10.42 -20.89
N ASN A 198 14.28 -10.20 -20.51
CA ASN A 198 13.18 -9.95 -21.43
C ASN A 198 12.93 -8.48 -21.71
N ALA A 199 13.19 -7.60 -20.76
CA ALA A 199 13.04 -6.15 -20.94
C ALA A 199 14.00 -5.55 -21.97
N TYR A 200 15.14 -6.21 -22.27
CA TYR A 200 16.08 -5.77 -23.32
C TYR A 200 15.77 -6.35 -24.70
N VAL A 201 14.99 -7.44 -24.78
CA VAL A 201 14.75 -8.13 -26.05
C VAL A 201 13.35 -7.86 -26.57
N ASP A 202 12.32 -8.03 -25.79
CA ASP A 202 10.94 -7.63 -26.07
C ASP A 202 10.09 -7.89 -24.82
N PRO A 203 9.57 -6.86 -24.15
CA PRO A 203 8.75 -7.03 -22.94
C PRO A 203 7.46 -7.81 -23.18
N ASP A 204 7.00 -7.93 -24.43
CA ASP A 204 5.78 -8.66 -24.80
C ASP A 204 6.04 -10.14 -25.16
N LEU A 205 7.30 -10.57 -25.21
CA LEU A 205 7.70 -11.90 -25.67
C LEU A 205 8.06 -12.91 -24.57
N ASP A 206 7.95 -12.59 -23.25
CA ASP A 206 8.13 -13.61 -22.24
C ASP A 206 6.86 -14.44 -22.05
N PRO A 207 6.82 -15.69 -22.55
CA PRO A 207 5.66 -16.56 -22.38
C PRO A 207 5.54 -17.12 -20.95
N ASP A 208 6.58 -17.00 -20.11
CA ASP A 208 6.62 -17.62 -18.78
C ASP A 208 6.54 -16.61 -17.62
N ARG A 209 5.41 -15.88 -17.56
CA ARG A 209 5.08 -14.99 -16.44
C ARG A 209 4.72 -15.72 -15.14
N SER A 210 4.86 -17.06 -15.11
CA SER A 210 4.64 -17.88 -13.90
C SER A 210 5.82 -17.84 -12.92
N LYS A 211 6.95 -17.31 -13.33
CA LYS A 211 8.15 -17.11 -12.48
C LYS A 211 7.98 -15.96 -11.51
N GLY A 212 8.71 -16.01 -10.40
CA GLY A 212 8.71 -14.95 -9.39
C GLY A 212 10.02 -14.90 -8.63
N TYR A 213 10.41 -13.72 -8.19
CA TYR A 213 11.54 -13.54 -7.27
C TYR A 213 11.28 -14.10 -5.88
N LYS A 214 10.00 -14.28 -5.52
CA LYS A 214 9.55 -14.66 -4.17
C LYS A 214 8.55 -15.80 -4.27
N ASN A 215 8.95 -16.98 -3.87
CA ASN A 215 8.12 -18.17 -3.92
C ASN A 215 7.76 -18.65 -2.52
N ILE A 216 6.46 -18.65 -2.21
CA ILE A 216 5.91 -19.01 -0.91
C ILE A 216 4.97 -20.20 -1.10
N PRO A 217 5.19 -21.36 -0.46
CA PRO A 217 4.32 -22.51 -0.58
C PRO A 217 3.04 -22.36 0.26
N LEU A 218 2.30 -21.28 0.04
CA LEU A 218 1.05 -20.90 0.69
C LEU A 218 -0.04 -20.77 -0.36
N ILE A 219 -1.15 -21.49 -0.23
CA ILE A 219 -2.29 -21.41 -1.14
C ILE A 219 -3.55 -21.13 -0.33
N HIS A 220 -4.23 -20.05 -0.65
CA HIS A 220 -5.59 -19.77 -0.21
C HIS A 220 -6.60 -20.33 -1.21
N ASN A 221 -7.69 -20.85 -0.73
CA ASN A 221 -8.87 -21.18 -1.50
C ASN A 221 -10.03 -20.27 -1.07
N SER A 222 -10.75 -19.70 -2.03
CA SER A 222 -11.90 -18.80 -1.79
C SER A 222 -13.03 -19.45 -1.00
N ARG A 223 -13.04 -20.77 -0.85
CA ARG A 223 -13.95 -21.52 0.05
C ARG A 223 -13.61 -21.36 1.55
N GLY A 224 -12.51 -20.65 1.90
CA GLY A 224 -12.18 -20.28 3.28
C GLY A 224 -11.16 -21.17 3.97
N TYR A 225 -10.30 -21.88 3.25
CA TYR A 225 -9.14 -22.57 3.82
C TYR A 225 -7.83 -22.14 3.20
N THR A 226 -6.74 -22.33 3.94
CA THR A 226 -5.39 -22.01 3.51
C THR A 226 -4.44 -23.15 3.83
N LEU A 227 -3.62 -23.54 2.88
CA LEU A 227 -2.57 -24.54 3.02
C LEU A 227 -1.21 -23.85 3.03
N PHE A 228 -0.35 -24.21 3.97
CA PHE A 228 1.06 -23.86 3.97
C PHE A 228 1.91 -25.12 4.09
N PHE A 229 2.76 -25.34 3.11
CA PHE A 229 3.69 -26.45 3.14
C PHE A 229 5.04 -25.97 3.68
N ASN A 230 5.34 -26.36 4.91
CA ASN A 230 6.53 -25.93 5.65
C ASN A 230 7.78 -26.70 5.17
N SER A 231 8.26 -26.36 3.99
CA SER A 231 9.42 -26.99 3.35
C SER A 231 10.42 -25.95 2.84
N MET A 232 11.71 -26.26 2.96
CA MET A 232 12.81 -25.45 2.40
C MET A 232 13.10 -25.75 0.93
N TYR A 233 12.59 -26.85 0.41
CA TYR A 233 12.88 -27.32 -0.93
C TYR A 233 12.02 -26.62 -1.98
N GLY A 234 12.55 -26.51 -3.20
CA GLY A 234 11.78 -26.08 -4.35
C GLY A 234 10.64 -27.04 -4.68
N ALA A 235 9.60 -26.53 -5.35
CA ALA A 235 8.43 -27.30 -5.68
C ALA A 235 7.86 -26.92 -7.05
N VAL A 236 7.05 -27.83 -7.62
CA VAL A 236 6.13 -27.53 -8.72
C VAL A 236 4.71 -27.52 -8.16
N ALA A 237 3.99 -26.44 -8.43
CA ALA A 237 2.57 -26.31 -8.11
C ALA A 237 1.78 -26.37 -9.42
N ASP A 238 1.14 -27.50 -9.69
CA ASP A 238 0.16 -27.62 -10.78
C ASP A 238 -1.22 -27.24 -10.24
N ILE A 239 -1.72 -26.07 -10.62
CA ILE A 239 -3.01 -25.56 -10.11
C ILE A 239 -4.06 -25.69 -11.22
N GLY A 240 -4.40 -26.92 -11.58
CA GLY A 240 -5.38 -27.20 -12.62
C GLY A 240 -4.88 -27.03 -14.05
N LYS A 241 -3.56 -27.00 -14.28
CA LYS A 241 -2.96 -26.94 -15.63
C LYS A 241 -3.11 -28.27 -16.34
N SER A 242 -2.70 -29.36 -15.70
CA SER A 242 -2.79 -30.70 -16.27
C SER A 242 -4.18 -31.31 -16.11
N ASP A 243 -4.88 -31.00 -15.03
CA ASP A 243 -6.23 -31.46 -14.73
C ASP A 243 -7.02 -30.37 -13.99
N ARG A 244 -8.01 -29.77 -14.65
CA ARG A 244 -8.82 -28.66 -14.14
C ARG A 244 -9.58 -28.96 -12.84
N SER A 245 -9.76 -30.23 -12.50
CA SER A 245 -10.50 -30.66 -11.30
C SER A 245 -9.64 -30.74 -10.04
N ARG A 246 -8.31 -30.55 -10.15
CA ARG A 246 -7.40 -30.69 -9.01
C ARG A 246 -6.16 -29.81 -9.11
N TYR A 247 -5.58 -29.53 -7.94
CA TYR A 247 -4.25 -28.94 -7.84
C TYR A 247 -3.30 -29.87 -7.07
N SER A 248 -2.00 -29.72 -7.32
CA SER A 248 -0.95 -30.47 -6.61
C SER A 248 0.23 -29.58 -6.25
N LEU A 249 0.89 -29.94 -5.14
CA LEU A 249 2.18 -29.37 -4.72
C LEU A 249 3.19 -30.52 -4.62
N ASP A 250 4.22 -30.50 -5.48
CA ASP A 250 5.26 -31.52 -5.60
C ASP A 250 6.62 -30.95 -5.20
N PHE A 251 7.13 -31.30 -4.01
CA PHE A 251 8.37 -30.80 -3.42
C PHE A 251 9.55 -31.71 -3.68
N ASN A 252 10.70 -31.12 -4.04
CA ASN A 252 11.98 -31.80 -4.28
C ASN A 252 12.72 -32.09 -2.96
N GLY A 253 12.08 -32.71 -2.00
CA GLY A 253 12.69 -33.03 -0.70
C GLY A 253 11.86 -34.02 0.13
N PRO A 254 12.45 -34.62 1.16
CA PRO A 254 11.80 -35.67 1.96
C PRO A 254 10.88 -35.11 3.07
N THR A 255 10.80 -33.80 3.24
CA THR A 255 10.06 -33.19 4.33
C THR A 255 8.58 -33.08 4.00
N PHE A 256 7.72 -33.78 4.76
CA PHE A 256 6.28 -33.61 4.72
C PHE A 256 5.79 -32.94 6.00
N ASP A 257 5.37 -31.68 5.90
CA ASP A 257 4.91 -30.87 7.01
C ASP A 257 3.91 -29.81 6.49
N LEU A 258 2.62 -30.05 6.73
CA LEU A 258 1.50 -29.30 6.19
C LEU A 258 0.71 -28.64 7.31
N TYR A 259 0.53 -27.34 7.23
CA TYR A 259 -0.40 -26.56 8.06
C TYR A 259 -1.67 -26.23 7.27
N VAL A 260 -2.82 -26.29 7.94
CA VAL A 260 -4.14 -25.99 7.38
C VAL A 260 -4.88 -25.05 8.32
N TRP A 261 -5.21 -23.87 7.83
CA TRP A 261 -6.10 -22.93 8.53
C TRP A 261 -7.46 -22.89 7.83
N MET A 262 -8.52 -22.67 8.59
CA MET A 262 -9.89 -22.57 8.09
C MET A 262 -10.59 -21.38 8.71
N GLY A 263 -10.81 -20.34 7.89
CA GLY A 263 -11.37 -19.06 8.25
C GLY A 263 -11.35 -18.11 7.05
N THR A 264 -11.62 -16.86 7.29
CA THR A 264 -11.38 -15.81 6.27
C THR A 264 -9.90 -15.77 5.88
N PRO A 265 -9.54 -15.33 4.67
CA PRO A 265 -8.15 -15.23 4.27
C PRO A 265 -7.29 -14.39 5.23
N LEU A 266 -7.84 -13.31 5.82
CA LEU A 266 -7.11 -12.49 6.79
C LEU A 266 -6.87 -13.20 8.13
N GLU A 267 -7.83 -13.98 8.63
CA GLU A 267 -7.63 -14.84 9.80
C GLU A 267 -6.59 -15.93 9.55
N ASN A 268 -6.58 -16.50 8.34
CA ASN A 268 -5.60 -17.50 7.94
C ASN A 268 -4.18 -16.89 7.81
N ILE A 269 -4.06 -15.65 7.29
CA ILE A 269 -2.80 -14.90 7.25
C ILE A 269 -2.32 -14.56 8.67
N ASP A 270 -3.23 -14.26 9.61
CA ASP A 270 -2.88 -14.06 11.02
C ASP A 270 -2.20 -15.30 11.60
N GLY A 271 -2.79 -16.49 11.42
CA GLY A 271 -2.20 -17.76 11.84
C GLY A 271 -0.85 -18.05 11.16
N TYR A 272 -0.78 -17.86 9.84
CA TYR A 272 0.43 -18.07 9.05
C TYR A 272 1.57 -17.14 9.51
N THR A 273 1.29 -15.85 9.70
CA THR A 273 2.33 -14.89 10.10
C THR A 273 2.69 -14.97 11.59
N LYS A 274 1.84 -15.52 12.46
CA LYS A 274 2.23 -15.93 13.81
C LYS A 274 3.29 -17.03 13.77
N LEU A 275 3.11 -18.01 12.89
CA LEU A 275 4.03 -19.12 12.73
C LEU A 275 5.36 -18.68 12.07
N THR A 276 5.30 -17.91 11.00
CA THR A 276 6.46 -17.59 10.15
C THR A 276 7.12 -16.25 10.47
N GLY A 277 6.56 -15.48 11.38
CA GLY A 277 6.99 -14.13 11.77
C GLY A 277 6.11 -13.03 11.16
N ARG A 278 5.81 -12.03 11.98
CA ARG A 278 5.02 -10.85 11.60
C ARG A 278 5.76 -9.97 10.59
N PRO A 279 5.05 -9.28 9.69
CA PRO A 279 5.66 -8.29 8.80
C PRO A 279 6.45 -7.25 9.58
N VAL A 280 7.64 -6.88 9.08
CA VAL A 280 8.44 -5.80 9.64
C VAL A 280 7.65 -4.49 9.67
N LEU A 281 7.84 -3.68 10.69
CA LEU A 281 7.31 -2.32 10.77
C LEU A 281 8.42 -1.31 10.44
N PRO A 282 8.47 -0.78 9.21
CA PRO A 282 9.38 0.32 8.88
C PRO A 282 9.03 1.59 9.68
N PRO A 283 10.01 2.47 9.94
CA PRO A 283 9.74 3.76 10.56
C PRO A 283 8.80 4.61 9.68
N LYS A 284 8.00 5.48 10.28
CA LYS A 284 6.95 6.26 9.59
C LYS A 284 7.46 6.99 8.33
N TRP A 285 8.68 7.52 8.36
CA TRP A 285 9.27 8.19 7.21
C TRP A 285 9.47 7.29 5.99
N ALA A 286 9.58 5.97 6.17
CA ALA A 286 9.74 5.03 5.06
C ALA A 286 8.51 4.96 4.14
N PHE A 287 7.36 5.37 4.64
CA PHE A 287 6.11 5.43 3.88
C PHE A 287 5.92 6.74 3.10
N GLN A 288 6.85 7.69 3.21
CA GLN A 288 6.90 8.90 2.39
C GLN A 288 7.59 8.62 1.05
N TYR A 289 7.70 9.62 0.20
CA TYR A 289 8.33 9.50 -1.12
C TYR A 289 9.87 9.37 -1.05
N TRP A 290 10.43 8.44 -1.84
CA TRP A 290 11.86 8.24 -2.05
C TRP A 290 12.26 8.61 -3.47
N ALA A 291 13.22 9.53 -3.62
CA ALA A 291 13.81 9.88 -4.90
C ALA A 291 14.93 8.88 -5.27
N GLY A 292 15.13 8.62 -6.55
CA GLY A 292 16.16 7.73 -7.08
C GLY A 292 17.33 8.49 -7.69
N ALA A 293 18.54 8.03 -7.43
CA ALA A 293 19.78 8.53 -7.99
C ALA A 293 20.58 7.39 -8.61
N GLN A 294 20.23 7.01 -9.84
CA GLN A 294 20.85 5.87 -10.49
C GLN A 294 22.20 6.22 -11.11
N LYS A 295 23.25 5.44 -10.75
CA LYS A 295 24.61 5.66 -11.20
C LYS A 295 24.75 5.68 -12.73
N ALA A 296 24.14 4.73 -13.44
CA ALA A 296 24.22 4.64 -14.89
C ALA A 296 23.66 5.88 -15.60
N VAL A 297 22.64 6.51 -15.02
CA VAL A 297 22.09 7.78 -15.52
C VAL A 297 23.00 8.94 -15.16
N TRP A 298 23.49 9.00 -13.93
CA TRP A 298 24.30 10.08 -13.41
C TRP A 298 25.67 10.16 -14.07
N ASP A 299 26.32 9.02 -14.38
CA ASP A 299 27.60 8.97 -15.08
C ASP A 299 27.53 9.54 -16.51
N ASN A 300 26.35 9.50 -17.13
CA ASN A 300 26.11 10.04 -18.48
C ASN A 300 25.69 11.51 -18.48
N LEU A 301 25.39 12.11 -17.34
CA LEU A 301 24.99 13.51 -17.22
C LEU A 301 26.21 14.41 -16.96
N LYS A 302 26.19 15.63 -17.51
CA LYS A 302 27.25 16.61 -17.28
C LYS A 302 27.12 17.24 -15.89
N GLY A 303 28.19 17.30 -15.10
CA GLY A 303 28.22 18.02 -13.82
C GLY A 303 28.68 17.24 -12.60
N GLY A 304 28.60 15.92 -12.68
CA GLY A 304 28.97 15.02 -11.56
C GLY A 304 27.91 14.91 -10.46
N PRO A 305 28.04 13.92 -9.55
CA PRO A 305 26.98 13.52 -8.60
C PRO A 305 26.48 14.63 -7.67
N VAL A 306 27.39 15.52 -7.20
CA VAL A 306 27.01 16.61 -6.27
C VAL A 306 26.13 17.66 -6.94
N SER A 307 26.46 18.06 -8.19
CA SER A 307 25.65 19.02 -8.94
C SER A 307 24.27 18.47 -9.21
N LEU A 308 24.20 17.22 -9.69
CA LEU A 308 22.94 16.55 -10.00
C LEU A 308 22.04 16.40 -8.77
N LEU A 309 22.61 15.99 -7.63
CA LEU A 309 21.87 15.91 -6.36
C LEU A 309 21.39 17.29 -5.92
N THR A 310 22.22 18.33 -6.07
CA THR A 310 21.83 19.70 -5.73
C THR A 310 20.70 20.20 -6.63
N ASP A 311 20.78 19.95 -7.93
CA ASP A 311 19.75 20.33 -8.89
C ASP A 311 18.44 19.57 -8.64
N MET A 312 18.51 18.29 -8.34
CA MET A 312 17.36 17.46 -7.94
C MET A 312 16.67 18.03 -6.70
N MET A 313 17.42 18.31 -5.63
CA MET A 313 16.86 18.88 -4.39
C MET A 313 16.25 20.27 -4.62
N ASN A 314 16.88 21.11 -5.45
CA ASN A 314 16.36 22.43 -5.81
C ASN A 314 15.05 22.33 -6.61
N ASN A 315 14.94 21.37 -7.54
CA ASN A 315 13.72 21.15 -8.30
C ASN A 315 12.57 20.65 -7.42
N TYR A 316 12.81 19.72 -6.52
CA TYR A 316 11.76 19.31 -5.56
C TYR A 316 11.30 20.49 -4.68
N LYS A 317 12.26 21.32 -4.22
CA LYS A 317 11.91 22.54 -3.49
C LYS A 317 11.11 23.53 -4.36
N ARG A 318 11.46 23.72 -5.62
CA ARG A 318 10.71 24.54 -6.59
C ARG A 318 9.28 24.06 -6.75
N LEU A 319 9.07 22.75 -6.74
CA LEU A 319 7.76 22.11 -6.82
C LEU A 319 7.00 22.12 -5.46
N GLY A 320 7.53 22.78 -4.43
CA GLY A 320 6.88 22.85 -3.12
C GLY A 320 7.00 21.55 -2.30
N MET A 321 8.06 20.77 -2.52
CA MET A 321 8.31 19.50 -1.82
C MET A 321 9.63 19.55 -1.05
N PRO A 322 9.67 20.21 0.11
CA PRO A 322 10.92 20.44 0.81
C PRO A 322 11.50 19.20 1.49
N ASN A 323 10.66 18.18 1.75
CA ASN A 323 10.96 17.06 2.63
C ASN A 323 10.91 15.72 1.90
N ILE A 324 11.86 15.47 0.99
CA ILE A 324 12.05 14.12 0.46
C ILE A 324 12.61 13.25 1.59
N ALA A 325 11.91 12.17 1.93
CA ALA A 325 12.26 11.34 3.06
C ALA A 325 13.62 10.65 2.88
N ALA A 326 13.87 10.15 1.67
CA ALA A 326 15.11 9.47 1.34
C ALA A 326 15.52 9.64 -0.13
N VAL A 327 16.81 9.46 -0.38
CA VAL A 327 17.38 9.32 -1.74
C VAL A 327 18.07 7.95 -1.81
N TYR A 328 17.71 7.18 -2.81
CA TYR A 328 18.32 5.88 -3.10
C TYR A 328 19.49 6.00 -4.07
N PHE A 329 20.63 5.39 -3.71
CA PHE A 329 21.86 5.38 -4.49
C PHE A 329 22.31 3.95 -4.78
N GLU A 330 22.63 3.63 -6.02
CA GLU A 330 23.10 2.28 -6.40
C GLU A 330 24.53 1.96 -5.97
N SER A 331 25.37 2.94 -5.65
CA SER A 331 26.76 2.67 -5.31
C SER A 331 27.23 3.40 -4.05
N CYS A 332 28.03 2.72 -3.23
CA CYS A 332 28.57 3.29 -2.01
C CYS A 332 29.64 4.39 -2.24
N HIS A 333 30.15 4.55 -3.45
CA HIS A 333 31.10 5.63 -3.75
C HIS A 333 30.41 6.99 -3.71
N ASP A 334 29.15 7.06 -4.08
CA ASP A 334 28.40 8.32 -4.13
C ASP A 334 27.90 8.75 -2.75
N ILE A 335 27.76 7.81 -1.81
CA ILE A 335 27.26 8.05 -0.45
C ILE A 335 28.15 9.04 0.30
N SER A 336 29.49 8.91 0.20
CA SER A 336 30.40 9.79 0.94
C SER A 336 30.37 11.23 0.44
N ILE A 337 30.07 11.45 -0.85
CA ILE A 337 29.93 12.77 -1.48
C ILE A 337 28.59 13.40 -1.12
N ALA A 338 27.52 12.60 -1.18
CA ALA A 338 26.17 13.04 -0.92
C ALA A 338 25.87 13.32 0.57
N HIS A 339 26.56 12.62 1.49
CA HIS A 339 26.32 12.72 2.95
C HIS A 339 26.27 14.17 3.47
N SER A 340 27.24 15.01 3.09
CA SER A 340 27.32 16.40 3.61
C SER A 340 26.17 17.29 3.14
N LEU A 341 25.60 17.00 1.96
CA LEU A 341 24.45 17.73 1.41
C LEU A 341 23.16 17.25 2.07
N LEU A 342 22.93 15.95 2.07
CA LEU A 342 21.71 15.33 2.60
C LEU A 342 21.56 15.52 4.11
N LYS A 343 22.67 15.53 4.86
CA LYS A 343 22.66 15.85 6.29
C LYS A 343 22.07 17.23 6.59
N LYS A 344 22.30 18.22 5.72
CA LYS A 344 21.78 19.59 5.90
C LYS A 344 20.28 19.68 5.68
N THR A 345 19.71 18.81 4.86
CA THR A 345 18.27 18.78 4.56
C THR A 345 17.50 17.79 5.43
N GLY A 346 18.17 16.99 6.26
CA GLY A 346 17.55 15.91 7.03
C GLY A 346 17.12 14.71 6.18
N THR A 347 17.47 14.70 4.88
CA THR A 347 17.15 13.60 3.96
C THR A 347 18.02 12.39 4.23
N ARG A 348 17.41 11.21 4.26
CA ARG A 348 18.10 9.93 4.50
C ARG A 348 18.72 9.41 3.22
N MET A 349 19.70 8.51 3.37
CA MET A 349 20.27 7.78 2.24
C MET A 349 19.86 6.32 2.31
N LEU A 350 19.55 5.74 1.18
CA LEU A 350 19.43 4.31 0.94
C LEU A 350 20.48 3.90 -0.07
N SER A 351 20.95 2.66 -0.04
CA SER A 351 21.94 2.16 -0.99
C SER A 351 21.62 0.74 -1.43
N TRP A 352 22.44 0.22 -2.33
CA TRP A 352 22.28 -1.08 -2.96
C TRP A 352 23.38 -2.05 -2.52
N ASN A 353 23.04 -3.33 -2.42
CA ASN A 353 23.97 -4.41 -2.11
C ASN A 353 23.63 -5.69 -2.89
N TYR A 354 24.66 -6.44 -3.21
CA TYR A 354 24.58 -7.79 -3.76
C TYR A 354 25.33 -8.80 -2.89
N PRO A 355 24.91 -10.08 -2.85
CA PRO A 355 25.41 -11.05 -1.87
C PRO A 355 26.59 -11.88 -2.37
N PHE A 356 27.45 -11.37 -3.25
CA PHE A 356 28.52 -12.14 -3.86
C PHE A 356 29.89 -11.49 -3.71
N ALA A 357 30.94 -12.34 -3.63
CA ALA A 357 32.32 -11.93 -3.87
C ALA A 357 32.74 -12.35 -5.27
N TYR A 358 33.10 -11.40 -6.14
CA TYR A 358 33.59 -11.70 -7.49
C TYR A 358 35.05 -12.12 -7.48
N THR A 359 35.82 -11.67 -6.52
CA THR A 359 37.23 -12.01 -6.35
C THR A 359 37.55 -12.27 -4.88
N LYS A 360 38.56 -13.13 -4.64
CA LYS A 360 39.09 -13.36 -3.31
C LYS A 360 39.58 -12.07 -2.66
N GLN A 361 40.16 -11.14 -3.44
CA GLN A 361 40.69 -9.86 -2.98
C GLN A 361 39.60 -9.00 -2.35
N GLN A 362 38.39 -8.93 -2.96
CA GLN A 362 37.25 -8.15 -2.42
C GLN A 362 36.93 -8.56 -0.98
N ILE A 363 36.83 -9.86 -0.73
CA ILE A 363 36.47 -10.34 0.60
C ILE A 363 37.62 -10.20 1.60
N THR A 364 38.86 -10.41 1.18
CA THR A 364 40.02 -10.25 2.08
C THR A 364 40.28 -8.78 2.44
N ASP A 365 39.99 -7.86 1.55
CA ASP A 365 40.07 -6.41 1.80
C ASP A 365 39.01 -5.97 2.83
N LEU A 366 37.81 -6.55 2.77
CA LEU A 366 36.74 -6.31 3.76
C LEU A 366 36.98 -7.05 5.08
N MET A 367 37.77 -8.16 5.08
CA MET A 367 38.01 -9.03 6.22
C MET A 367 39.50 -9.18 6.54
N PRO A 368 40.24 -8.06 6.77
CA PRO A 368 41.66 -8.12 6.96
C PRO A 368 42.03 -8.95 8.20
N GLY A 369 43.01 -9.86 8.04
CA GLY A 369 43.52 -10.73 9.09
C GLY A 369 42.64 -11.92 9.45
N VAL A 370 41.56 -12.16 8.68
CA VAL A 370 40.72 -13.38 8.80
C VAL A 370 41.31 -14.49 7.90
N ALA A 371 41.48 -15.69 8.44
CA ALA A 371 41.95 -16.84 7.67
C ALA A 371 40.93 -17.19 6.57
N GLU A 372 41.40 -17.77 5.47
CA GLU A 372 40.56 -18.06 4.30
C GLU A 372 39.38 -19.00 4.64
N GLU A 373 39.65 -19.99 5.48
CA GLU A 373 38.65 -20.97 5.96
C GLU A 373 37.57 -20.35 6.85
N ASP A 374 37.86 -19.17 7.44
CA ASP A 374 36.96 -18.43 8.32
C ASP A 374 36.25 -17.26 7.60
N LEU A 375 36.45 -17.08 6.29
CA LEU A 375 35.70 -16.09 5.51
C LEU A 375 34.23 -16.52 5.40
N PRO A 376 33.27 -15.59 5.49
CA PRO A 376 31.84 -15.91 5.38
C PRO A 376 31.46 -16.13 3.93
N LEU A 377 31.91 -17.24 3.36
CA LEU A 377 31.66 -17.64 1.97
C LEU A 377 31.08 -19.07 1.94
N ALA A 378 30.03 -19.27 1.19
CA ALA A 378 29.48 -20.60 0.96
C ALA A 378 30.55 -21.50 0.33
N LYS A 379 30.67 -22.75 0.80
CA LYS A 379 31.52 -23.76 0.17
C LYS A 379 30.84 -24.23 -1.13
N SER A 380 31.65 -24.62 -2.12
CA SER A 380 31.13 -25.14 -3.39
C SER A 380 31.81 -26.45 -3.72
N THR A 381 31.06 -27.40 -4.27
CA THR A 381 31.55 -28.68 -4.76
C THR A 381 32.32 -28.56 -6.07
N ILE A 382 32.19 -27.46 -6.79
CA ILE A 382 32.92 -27.10 -7.99
C ILE A 382 33.86 -25.92 -7.70
N ASN A 383 34.92 -25.74 -8.50
CA ASN A 383 35.88 -24.67 -8.27
C ASN A 383 35.15 -23.31 -8.29
N PRO A 384 35.00 -22.65 -7.16
CA PRO A 384 34.14 -21.47 -7.04
C PRO A 384 34.64 -20.26 -7.81
N TRP A 385 35.94 -20.21 -8.17
CA TRP A 385 36.53 -19.12 -8.94
C TRP A 385 36.44 -19.32 -10.47
N LEU A 386 35.96 -20.48 -10.91
CA LEU A 386 35.55 -20.72 -12.31
C LEU A 386 34.11 -20.30 -12.57
N ILE A 387 33.32 -20.11 -11.50
CA ILE A 387 31.97 -19.59 -11.57
C ILE A 387 32.06 -18.17 -10.99
N PHE A 388 32.10 -17.19 -11.80
CA PHE A 388 32.27 -15.74 -11.62
C PHE A 388 31.91 -15.10 -10.27
N HIS A 389 31.35 -15.82 -9.25
CA HIS A 389 30.98 -15.28 -7.93
C HIS A 389 30.79 -16.39 -6.89
N ARG A 390 31.06 -16.07 -5.65
CA ARG A 390 30.76 -16.92 -4.47
C ARG A 390 29.74 -16.23 -3.59
N PRO A 391 28.64 -16.92 -3.22
CA PRO A 391 27.66 -16.37 -2.28
C PRO A 391 28.32 -16.08 -0.91
N ILE A 392 27.97 -14.96 -0.33
CA ILE A 392 28.26 -14.68 1.07
C ILE A 392 27.40 -15.60 1.93
N ASP A 393 28.00 -16.30 2.86
CA ASP A 393 27.29 -17.18 3.78
C ASP A 393 26.82 -16.37 5.01
N TYR A 394 25.58 -15.93 4.99
CA TYR A 394 24.97 -15.17 6.09
C TYR A 394 24.63 -16.03 7.30
N THR A 395 24.79 -17.36 7.25
CA THR A 395 24.70 -18.26 8.40
C THR A 395 26.03 -18.39 9.13
N HIS A 396 27.14 -17.90 8.52
CA HIS A 396 28.47 -17.95 9.09
C HIS A 396 28.64 -16.93 10.24
N PRO A 397 29.30 -17.28 11.36
CA PRO A 397 29.52 -16.38 12.49
C PRO A 397 30.16 -15.03 12.13
N ASN A 398 31.01 -15.01 11.10
CA ASN A 398 31.69 -13.80 10.62
C ASN A 398 30.86 -12.94 9.66
N ALA A 399 29.63 -13.31 9.31
CA ALA A 399 28.78 -12.55 8.41
C ALA A 399 28.47 -11.14 8.96
N LYS A 400 28.15 -11.03 10.26
CA LYS A 400 27.94 -9.74 10.93
C LYS A 400 29.16 -8.83 10.82
N LYS A 401 30.37 -9.36 11.04
CA LYS A 401 31.63 -8.61 10.92
C LYS A 401 31.83 -8.12 9.47
N TYR A 402 31.52 -8.97 8.48
CA TYR A 402 31.56 -8.60 7.06
C TYR A 402 30.65 -7.40 6.76
N ILE A 403 29.37 -7.46 7.18
CA ILE A 403 28.40 -6.36 6.97
C ILE A 403 28.88 -5.07 7.66
N LEU A 404 29.37 -5.14 8.89
CA LEU A 404 29.88 -3.99 9.63
C LEU A 404 31.14 -3.37 8.97
N ASN A 405 32.02 -4.19 8.41
CA ASN A 405 33.20 -3.68 7.70
C ASN A 405 32.83 -2.99 6.40
N GLN A 406 31.78 -3.47 5.72
CA GLN A 406 31.27 -2.88 4.49
C GLN A 406 30.50 -1.58 4.77
N TRP A 407 29.55 -1.59 5.72
CA TRP A 407 28.54 -0.56 5.87
C TRP A 407 28.64 0.26 7.16
N GLY A 408 29.34 -0.23 8.19
CA GLY A 408 29.32 0.34 9.55
C GLY A 408 29.60 1.84 9.61
N LYS A 409 30.62 2.32 8.88
CA LYS A 409 30.94 3.75 8.84
C LYS A 409 29.81 4.60 8.21
N TYR A 410 29.03 4.05 7.26
CA TYR A 410 27.95 4.78 6.59
C TYR A 410 26.68 4.80 7.44
N LEU A 411 26.47 3.77 8.30
CA LEU A 411 25.41 3.76 9.31
C LEU A 411 25.60 4.87 10.35
N ASP A 412 26.85 5.20 10.68
CA ASP A 412 27.17 6.35 11.55
C ASP A 412 26.84 7.71 10.88
N TRP A 413 26.55 7.72 9.60
CA TRP A 413 26.19 8.90 8.81
C TRP A 413 24.66 9.00 8.60
N THR A 414 24.24 9.13 7.32
CA THR A 414 22.82 9.29 6.91
C THR A 414 22.23 8.05 6.25
N LEU A 415 23.01 6.94 6.14
CA LEU A 415 22.52 5.69 5.60
C LEU A 415 21.45 5.10 6.54
N ARG A 416 20.26 4.85 6.02
CA ARG A 416 19.10 4.33 6.75
C ARG A 416 18.40 3.17 6.04
N GLY A 417 19.11 2.48 5.15
CA GLY A 417 18.59 1.28 4.53
C GLY A 417 19.41 0.80 3.35
N ILE A 418 19.23 -0.47 3.03
CA ILE A 418 19.90 -1.17 1.93
C ILE A 418 18.87 -1.91 1.10
N MET A 419 18.98 -1.79 -0.22
CA MET A 419 18.37 -2.71 -1.16
C MET A 419 19.13 -4.03 -1.14
N ILE A 420 18.47 -5.10 -0.75
CA ILE A 420 18.99 -6.46 -0.66
C ILE A 420 18.65 -7.17 -1.96
N ASP A 421 19.59 -7.17 -2.90
CA ASP A 421 19.40 -7.63 -4.27
C ASP A 421 20.05 -8.99 -4.53
N TYR A 422 19.66 -9.69 -5.61
CA TYR A 422 20.25 -10.93 -6.09
C TYR A 422 20.23 -12.13 -5.12
N GLY A 423 19.25 -12.22 -4.24
CA GLY A 423 19.11 -13.31 -3.27
C GLY A 423 18.70 -14.66 -3.90
N GLU A 424 18.35 -14.71 -5.19
CA GLU A 424 17.89 -15.88 -5.94
C GLU A 424 19.02 -16.67 -6.62
N PHE A 425 20.26 -16.21 -6.57
CA PHE A 425 21.37 -16.83 -7.33
C PHE A 425 22.22 -17.81 -6.52
N VAL A 426 21.62 -18.67 -5.72
CA VAL A 426 22.29 -19.77 -5.01
C VAL A 426 22.02 -21.08 -5.72
N GLY A 427 23.07 -21.80 -6.12
CA GLY A 427 22.94 -23.09 -6.81
C GLY A 427 23.02 -24.29 -5.87
N GLU A 428 22.55 -25.45 -6.33
CA GLU A 428 22.55 -26.74 -5.60
C GLU A 428 23.97 -27.18 -5.18
N GLU A 429 25.02 -26.72 -5.87
CA GLU A 429 26.42 -27.06 -5.58
C GLU A 429 26.99 -26.44 -4.31
N HIS A 430 26.23 -25.53 -3.67
CA HIS A 430 26.71 -24.81 -2.47
C HIS A 430 26.40 -25.58 -1.19
N GLN A 431 27.26 -25.37 -0.18
CA GLN A 431 27.09 -25.83 1.18
C GLN A 431 27.32 -24.66 2.14
N PHE A 432 26.44 -24.51 3.12
CA PHE A 432 26.44 -23.40 4.07
C PHE A 432 26.93 -23.83 5.45
N TYR A 433 27.35 -22.87 6.25
CA TYR A 433 27.89 -23.08 7.61
C TYR A 433 26.88 -23.76 8.53
N ASN A 434 25.58 -23.43 8.41
CA ASN A 434 24.50 -24.06 9.17
C ASN A 434 24.22 -25.53 8.79
N GLY A 435 24.96 -26.09 7.84
CA GLY A 435 24.84 -27.47 7.40
C GLY A 435 23.82 -27.70 6.29
N LEU A 436 23.07 -26.66 5.86
CA LEU A 436 22.12 -26.77 4.76
C LEU A 436 22.83 -26.80 3.40
N SER A 437 22.26 -27.59 2.50
CA SER A 437 22.70 -27.72 1.10
C SER A 437 22.12 -26.59 0.23
N GLY A 438 22.67 -26.42 -0.98
CA GLY A 438 22.26 -25.37 -1.90
C GLY A 438 20.80 -25.48 -2.35
N ASP A 439 20.27 -26.70 -2.52
CA ASP A 439 18.86 -26.96 -2.84
C ASP A 439 17.88 -26.54 -1.72
N GLN A 440 18.28 -26.69 -0.44
CA GLN A 440 17.54 -26.20 0.70
C GLN A 440 17.66 -24.67 0.87
N MET A 441 18.83 -24.13 0.55
CA MET A 441 19.12 -22.72 0.74
C MET A 441 18.68 -21.84 -0.42
N HIS A 442 18.40 -22.36 -1.61
CA HIS A 442 18.09 -21.54 -2.79
C HIS A 442 17.01 -20.48 -2.51
N ASN A 443 15.80 -20.91 -2.09
CA ASN A 443 14.75 -19.98 -1.71
C ASN A 443 15.03 -19.32 -0.34
N PHE A 444 15.54 -20.08 0.63
CA PHE A 444 15.77 -19.62 1.99
C PHE A 444 17.04 -18.76 2.18
N TYR A 445 17.85 -18.61 1.17
CA TYR A 445 19.01 -17.73 1.23
C TYR A 445 18.59 -16.26 1.49
N SER A 446 17.52 -15.81 0.86
CA SER A 446 16.94 -14.48 1.11
C SER A 446 16.55 -14.25 2.57
N TYR A 447 15.98 -15.26 3.25
CA TYR A 447 15.67 -15.19 4.68
C TYR A 447 16.90 -14.88 5.53
N TRP A 448 18.02 -15.59 5.32
CA TRP A 448 19.26 -15.39 6.07
C TRP A 448 19.94 -14.08 5.70
N TYR A 449 19.85 -13.69 4.43
CA TYR A 449 20.39 -12.43 3.94
C TYR A 449 19.67 -11.24 4.59
N GLY A 450 18.33 -11.19 4.50
CA GLY A 450 17.49 -10.16 5.12
C GLY A 450 17.71 -10.08 6.63
N LYS A 451 17.69 -11.24 7.31
CA LYS A 451 17.92 -11.35 8.75
C LYS A 451 19.26 -10.77 9.19
N ALA A 452 20.35 -11.16 8.52
CA ALA A 452 21.70 -10.69 8.89
C ALA A 452 21.83 -9.16 8.76
N TYR A 453 21.25 -8.57 7.71
CA TYR A 453 21.24 -7.12 7.54
C TYR A 453 20.33 -6.43 8.55
N TYR A 454 19.14 -6.97 8.81
CA TYR A 454 18.23 -6.45 9.81
C TYR A 454 18.91 -6.37 11.19
N GLU A 455 19.50 -7.48 11.67
CA GLU A 455 20.15 -7.54 12.99
C GLU A 455 21.29 -6.52 13.14
N VAL A 456 22.11 -6.32 12.08
CA VAL A 456 23.20 -5.35 12.09
C VAL A 456 22.68 -3.91 12.09
N PHE A 457 21.67 -3.63 11.27
CA PHE A 457 21.11 -2.29 11.18
C PHE A 457 20.33 -1.94 12.45
N ASP A 458 19.54 -2.86 13.00
CA ASP A 458 18.78 -2.62 14.22
C ASP A 458 19.70 -2.41 15.45
N GLU A 459 20.79 -3.16 15.55
CA GLU A 459 21.79 -2.93 16.61
C GLU A 459 22.33 -1.50 16.58
N LYS A 460 22.56 -0.94 15.38
CA LYS A 460 23.12 0.39 15.17
C LYS A 460 22.09 1.52 15.21
N LEU A 461 20.91 1.31 14.63
CA LEU A 461 19.94 2.36 14.30
C LEU A 461 18.64 2.28 15.11
N LYS A 462 18.43 1.18 15.86
CA LYS A 462 17.28 1.01 16.79
C LYS A 462 15.93 1.28 16.11
N GLY A 463 15.68 0.62 14.98
CA GLY A 463 14.44 0.74 14.21
C GLY A 463 14.40 1.93 13.23
N ASP A 464 15.33 2.91 13.28
CA ASP A 464 15.35 4.04 12.33
C ASP A 464 16.00 3.64 11.00
N PHE A 465 15.47 2.58 10.35
CA PHE A 465 15.96 2.11 9.06
C PHE A 465 14.89 1.33 8.29
N VAL A 466 15.08 1.16 6.97
CA VAL A 466 14.30 0.27 6.13
C VAL A 466 15.22 -0.47 5.15
N ASN A 467 15.41 -1.76 5.35
CA ASN A 467 15.97 -2.63 4.33
C ASN A 467 14.84 -3.12 3.42
N PHE A 468 15.10 -3.28 2.12
CA PHE A 468 14.10 -3.77 1.18
C PHE A 468 14.73 -4.76 0.21
N GLU A 469 14.09 -5.92 0.04
CA GLU A 469 14.66 -7.05 -0.68
C GLU A 469 13.90 -7.38 -1.98
N ARG A 470 14.66 -7.88 -2.98
CA ARG A 470 14.10 -8.37 -4.24
C ARG A 470 13.58 -9.79 -4.10
N SER A 471 14.40 -10.66 -3.52
CA SER A 471 14.11 -12.07 -3.37
C SER A 471 13.63 -12.36 -1.95
N ALA A 472 12.63 -13.21 -1.78
CA ALA A 472 12.09 -13.58 -0.47
C ALA A 472 11.54 -15.01 -0.46
N CYS A 473 11.32 -15.54 0.74
CA CYS A 473 10.63 -16.81 0.99
C CYS A 473 9.73 -16.67 2.22
N ALA A 474 9.06 -17.73 2.63
CA ALA A 474 8.29 -17.74 3.87
C ALA A 474 9.16 -17.28 5.05
N GLY A 475 8.67 -16.35 5.85
CA GLY A 475 9.39 -15.78 6.99
C GLY A 475 10.27 -14.56 6.67
N SER A 476 10.58 -14.27 5.40
CA SER A 476 11.35 -13.07 5.02
C SER A 476 10.63 -11.77 5.38
N GLN A 477 9.31 -11.76 5.40
CA GLN A 477 8.48 -10.58 5.73
C GLN A 477 8.82 -9.92 7.08
N GLN A 478 9.44 -10.64 8.00
CA GLN A 478 9.82 -10.10 9.31
C GLN A 478 11.13 -9.30 9.30
N TRP A 479 11.95 -9.40 8.24
CA TRP A 479 13.29 -8.84 8.22
C TRP A 479 13.46 -7.62 7.32
N ALA A 480 12.69 -7.56 6.23
CA ALA A 480 12.81 -6.49 5.26
C ALA A 480 11.45 -6.12 4.64
N ALA A 481 11.34 -4.88 4.19
CA ALA A 481 10.35 -4.48 3.21
C ALA A 481 10.67 -5.14 1.85
N ASN A 482 9.79 -5.02 0.86
CA ASN A 482 9.96 -5.71 -0.42
C ASN A 482 9.73 -4.78 -1.61
N PHE A 483 10.38 -5.07 -2.73
CA PHE A 483 10.04 -4.46 -4.01
C PHE A 483 9.82 -5.54 -5.07
N THR A 484 9.04 -5.22 -6.09
CA THR A 484 8.54 -6.21 -7.06
C THR A 484 9.53 -6.56 -8.18
N GLY A 485 10.81 -6.16 -8.07
CA GLY A 485 11.83 -6.41 -9.09
C GLY A 485 11.83 -5.34 -10.21
N ASP A 486 12.34 -5.71 -11.38
CA ASP A 486 12.76 -4.79 -12.44
C ASP A 486 11.75 -4.75 -13.61
N GLN A 487 10.52 -4.27 -13.39
CA GLN A 487 9.49 -4.18 -14.42
C GLN A 487 9.92 -3.25 -15.58
N ALA A 488 9.50 -3.58 -16.80
CA ALA A 488 9.69 -2.72 -17.96
C ALA A 488 8.83 -1.45 -17.87
N SER A 489 9.30 -0.35 -18.44
CA SER A 489 8.57 0.92 -18.56
C SER A 489 7.46 0.84 -19.61
N THR A 490 6.48 -0.04 -19.40
CA THR A 490 5.33 -0.30 -20.26
C THR A 490 4.05 -0.44 -19.43
N TYR A 491 2.89 -0.38 -20.05
CA TYR A 491 1.60 -0.67 -19.37
C TYR A 491 1.50 -2.13 -18.91
N ALA A 492 2.12 -3.06 -19.63
CA ALA A 492 2.25 -4.45 -19.18
C ALA A 492 3.09 -4.55 -17.89
N GLY A 493 4.22 -3.83 -17.81
CA GLY A 493 5.03 -3.75 -16.60
C GLY A 493 4.31 -3.11 -15.42
N LEU A 494 3.48 -2.09 -15.65
CA LEU A 494 2.60 -1.54 -14.60
C LEU A 494 1.61 -2.59 -14.09
N ARG A 495 0.96 -3.34 -15.00
CA ARG A 495 0.06 -4.43 -14.62
C ARG A 495 0.79 -5.53 -13.84
N GLU A 496 1.98 -5.93 -14.27
CA GLU A 496 2.84 -6.88 -13.56
C GLU A 496 3.12 -6.42 -12.13
N GLN A 497 3.43 -5.14 -11.93
CA GLN A 497 3.65 -4.61 -10.59
C GLN A 497 2.39 -4.67 -9.72
N VAL A 498 1.22 -4.36 -10.27
CA VAL A 498 -0.07 -4.49 -9.56
C VAL A 498 -0.27 -5.94 -9.13
N LEU A 499 -0.15 -6.91 -10.06
CA LEU A 499 -0.32 -8.34 -9.79
C LEU A 499 0.69 -8.86 -8.76
N GLY A 500 1.97 -8.47 -8.90
CA GLY A 500 3.03 -8.82 -7.97
C GLY A 500 2.71 -8.37 -6.53
N ILE A 501 2.20 -7.15 -6.36
CA ILE A 501 1.80 -6.63 -5.05
C ILE A 501 0.58 -7.36 -4.51
N LEU A 502 -0.45 -7.63 -5.31
CA LEU A 502 -1.66 -8.32 -4.88
C LEU A 502 -1.37 -9.77 -4.44
N SER A 503 -0.58 -10.50 -5.21
CA SER A 503 -0.22 -11.89 -4.89
C SER A 503 0.71 -11.98 -3.68
N LEU A 504 1.70 -11.08 -3.59
CA LEU A 504 2.63 -11.04 -2.48
C LEU A 504 1.93 -10.62 -1.16
N SER A 505 1.01 -9.66 -1.20
CA SER A 505 0.21 -9.27 -0.03
C SER A 505 -0.60 -10.45 0.50
N SER A 506 -1.15 -11.27 -0.40
CA SER A 506 -1.87 -12.49 -0.05
C SER A 506 -0.96 -13.58 0.54
N SER A 507 0.35 -13.41 0.48
CA SER A 507 1.34 -14.33 1.04
C SER A 507 1.96 -13.83 2.36
N GLY A 508 1.31 -12.86 3.03
CA GLY A 508 1.71 -12.37 4.36
C GLY A 508 2.75 -11.25 4.34
N PHE A 509 3.01 -10.62 3.19
CA PHE A 509 3.88 -9.46 3.07
C PHE A 509 3.06 -8.17 3.09
N SER A 510 3.58 -7.10 3.70
CA SER A 510 2.84 -5.85 3.83
C SER A 510 3.61 -4.62 3.37
N ALA A 511 4.83 -4.39 3.85
CA ALA A 511 5.64 -3.24 3.46
C ALA A 511 6.29 -3.50 2.09
N MET A 512 5.64 -3.08 0.99
CA MET A 512 6.10 -3.35 -0.36
C MET A 512 5.82 -2.20 -1.33
N GLY A 513 6.53 -2.19 -2.46
CA GLY A 513 6.35 -1.23 -3.54
C GLY A 513 7.12 -1.64 -4.80
N GLY A 514 7.34 -0.71 -5.69
CA GLY A 514 8.14 -0.93 -6.90
C GLY A 514 8.56 0.41 -7.51
N ASP A 515 9.14 0.37 -8.69
CA ASP A 515 9.73 1.53 -9.33
C ASP A 515 8.68 2.33 -10.10
N ILE A 516 8.47 3.60 -9.72
CA ILE A 516 7.58 4.51 -10.43
C ILE A 516 8.07 4.70 -11.87
N GLY A 517 7.22 4.35 -12.82
CA GLY A 517 7.53 4.43 -14.25
C GLY A 517 8.29 3.21 -14.80
N GLY A 518 8.47 2.16 -13.98
CA GLY A 518 9.23 0.95 -14.31
C GLY A 518 10.74 1.13 -14.22
N HIS A 519 11.46 0.03 -14.01
CA HIS A 519 12.92 0.05 -13.88
C HIS A 519 13.61 0.20 -15.24
N LEU A 520 13.23 -0.61 -16.23
CA LEU A 520 13.89 -0.72 -17.53
C LEU A 520 13.14 0.02 -18.63
N GLY A 521 13.78 0.97 -19.28
CA GLY A 521 13.21 1.76 -20.37
C GLY A 521 12.91 3.20 -19.95
N THR A 522 12.28 3.97 -20.85
CA THR A 522 11.84 5.34 -20.58
C THR A 522 10.33 5.40 -20.72
N PRO A 523 9.58 5.64 -19.64
CA PRO A 523 8.13 5.71 -19.72
C PRO A 523 7.67 6.94 -20.53
N SER A 524 6.53 6.83 -21.20
CA SER A 524 5.84 8.01 -21.71
C SER A 524 5.36 8.91 -20.56
N PRO A 525 5.09 10.19 -20.77
CA PRO A 525 4.52 11.05 -19.73
C PRO A 525 3.20 10.49 -19.14
N ASP A 526 2.33 9.93 -19.98
CA ASP A 526 1.08 9.31 -19.53
C ASP A 526 1.36 8.10 -18.63
N LEU A 527 2.19 7.16 -19.06
CA LEU A 527 2.57 5.99 -18.26
C LEU A 527 3.22 6.40 -16.93
N TYR A 528 4.10 7.42 -16.94
CA TYR A 528 4.71 7.94 -15.72
C TYR A 528 3.65 8.43 -14.72
N MET A 529 2.69 9.23 -15.18
CA MET A 529 1.60 9.74 -14.34
C MET A 529 0.71 8.62 -13.82
N ARG A 530 0.34 7.62 -14.64
CA ARG A 530 -0.47 6.47 -14.22
C ARG A 530 0.25 5.62 -13.17
N TRP A 531 1.56 5.40 -13.35
CA TRP A 531 2.36 4.66 -12.38
C TRP A 531 2.50 5.41 -11.06
N LEU A 532 2.69 6.71 -11.10
CA LEU A 532 2.73 7.59 -9.93
C LEU A 532 1.42 7.53 -9.13
N GLN A 533 0.27 7.62 -9.82
CA GLN A 533 -1.07 7.52 -9.21
C GLN A 533 -1.23 6.20 -8.46
N PHE A 534 -0.86 5.09 -9.07
CA PHE A 534 -0.84 3.77 -8.43
C PHE A 534 0.10 3.76 -7.21
N SER A 535 1.33 4.25 -7.36
CA SER A 535 2.34 4.22 -6.30
C SER A 535 2.00 5.09 -5.09
N THR A 536 1.08 6.03 -5.23
CA THR A 536 0.54 6.82 -4.11
C THR A 536 -0.22 5.95 -3.10
N PHE A 537 -0.82 4.85 -3.57
CA PHE A 537 -1.67 3.93 -2.79
C PHE A 537 -1.04 2.54 -2.62
N VAL A 538 0.28 2.46 -2.59
CA VAL A 538 1.02 1.27 -2.16
C VAL A 538 1.97 1.64 -1.02
N PRO A 539 2.39 0.70 -0.19
CA PRO A 539 3.17 1.01 1.02
C PRO A 539 4.44 1.81 0.76
N LEU A 540 5.26 1.45 -0.22
CA LEU A 540 6.51 2.15 -0.53
C LEU A 540 6.39 2.92 -1.85
N MET A 541 6.62 4.22 -1.81
CA MET A 541 6.55 5.14 -2.95
C MET A 541 7.94 5.55 -3.38
N ARG A 542 8.52 4.84 -4.38
CA ARG A 542 9.91 4.97 -4.80
C ARG A 542 10.04 5.31 -6.28
N ALA A 543 10.81 6.36 -6.61
CA ALA A 543 11.27 6.64 -7.96
C ALA A 543 12.62 5.99 -8.20
N HIS A 544 12.71 5.11 -9.19
CA HIS A 544 13.96 4.48 -9.63
C HIS A 544 13.81 3.95 -11.05
N GLY A 545 14.89 3.86 -11.81
CA GLY A 545 14.87 3.29 -13.16
C GLY A 545 15.97 3.83 -14.09
N GLN A 546 16.12 3.15 -15.21
CA GLN A 546 17.11 3.45 -16.26
C GLN A 546 16.54 3.23 -17.66
N PRO A 547 17.05 3.93 -18.73
CA PRO A 547 18.18 4.84 -18.74
C PRO A 547 17.82 6.31 -18.43
N SER A 548 16.57 6.63 -18.06
CA SER A 548 16.11 7.98 -17.71
C SER A 548 15.82 8.11 -16.21
N LEU A 549 16.01 9.29 -15.66
CA LEU A 549 15.56 9.63 -14.31
C LEU A 549 14.03 9.55 -14.24
N ARG A 550 13.51 9.28 -13.03
CA ARG A 550 12.08 9.21 -12.72
C ARG A 550 11.57 10.46 -12.00
N ASP A 551 12.26 11.56 -12.18
CA ASP A 551 11.86 12.85 -11.63
C ASP A 551 10.78 13.51 -12.50
N PRO A 552 9.75 14.18 -11.90
CA PRO A 552 8.58 14.66 -12.63
C PRO A 552 8.87 15.67 -13.73
N TRP A 553 9.90 16.53 -13.56
CA TRP A 553 10.29 17.52 -14.56
C TRP A 553 10.85 16.92 -15.85
N GLY A 554 11.18 15.64 -15.87
CA GLY A 554 11.57 14.92 -17.08
C GLY A 554 10.40 14.57 -18.00
N TYR A 555 9.15 14.77 -17.55
CA TYR A 555 7.93 14.31 -18.23
C TYR A 555 6.93 15.44 -18.55
N GLY A 556 7.29 16.69 -18.25
CA GLY A 556 6.52 17.90 -18.62
C GLY A 556 5.66 18.47 -17.48
N GLU A 557 5.06 19.62 -17.74
CA GLU A 557 4.34 20.44 -16.75
C GLU A 557 3.14 19.68 -16.13
N GLN A 558 2.41 18.90 -16.92
CA GLN A 558 1.30 18.10 -16.41
C GLN A 558 1.78 17.02 -15.44
N ALA A 559 2.91 16.37 -15.72
CA ALA A 559 3.51 15.40 -14.83
C ALA A 559 4.00 16.04 -13.53
N GLU A 560 4.57 17.27 -13.60
CA GLU A 560 4.92 18.05 -12.39
C GLU A 560 3.67 18.34 -11.54
N ALA A 561 2.58 18.81 -12.14
CA ALA A 561 1.33 19.12 -11.44
C ALA A 561 0.69 17.86 -10.83
N THR A 562 0.64 16.76 -11.60
CA THR A 562 0.15 15.46 -11.10
C THR A 562 1.00 14.98 -9.93
N PHE A 563 2.33 15.12 -10.03
CA PHE A 563 3.22 14.72 -8.95
C PHE A 563 2.98 15.56 -7.68
N GLN A 564 2.79 16.87 -7.79
CA GLN A 564 2.48 17.73 -6.63
C GLN A 564 1.21 17.28 -5.92
N THR A 565 0.13 17.03 -6.66
CA THR A 565 -1.15 16.56 -6.09
C THR A 565 -0.98 15.24 -5.36
N HIS A 566 -0.32 14.26 -5.97
CA HIS A 566 -0.15 12.92 -5.41
C HIS A 566 0.88 12.86 -4.27
N TYR A 567 1.92 13.69 -4.31
CA TYR A 567 2.85 13.85 -3.20
C TYR A 567 2.14 14.37 -1.95
N TRP A 568 1.35 15.46 -2.07
CA TRP A 568 0.64 16.01 -0.92
C TRP A 568 -0.49 15.10 -0.45
N LEU A 569 -1.19 14.43 -1.34
CA LEU A 569 -2.16 13.40 -0.96
C LEU A 569 -1.50 12.29 -0.13
N ARG A 570 -0.31 11.83 -0.53
CA ARG A 570 0.47 10.84 0.20
C ARG A 570 0.87 11.34 1.59
N GLU A 571 1.36 12.57 1.70
CA GLU A 571 1.74 13.20 2.97
C GLU A 571 0.52 13.38 3.89
N ASN A 572 -0.61 13.76 3.32
CA ASN A 572 -1.87 13.96 4.06
C ASN A 572 -2.44 12.63 4.58
N LEU A 573 -2.24 11.52 3.86
CA LEU A 573 -2.67 10.17 4.25
C LEU A 573 -1.64 9.42 5.13
N LEU A 574 -0.49 10.01 5.44
CA LEU A 574 0.61 9.31 6.11
C LEU A 574 0.21 8.69 7.45
N ASP A 575 -0.71 9.30 8.20
CA ASP A 575 -1.18 8.77 9.49
C ASP A 575 -2.05 7.51 9.29
N SER A 576 -2.93 7.49 8.28
CA SER A 576 -3.70 6.30 7.89
C SER A 576 -2.79 5.18 7.39
N ILE A 577 -1.80 5.50 6.56
CA ILE A 577 -0.83 4.56 6.02
C ILE A 577 -0.01 3.93 7.15
N TYR A 578 0.49 4.72 8.07
CA TYR A 578 1.26 4.22 9.22
C TYR A 578 0.40 3.38 10.16
N SER A 579 -0.85 3.79 10.41
CA SER A 579 -1.81 3.00 11.17
C SER A 579 -2.03 1.61 10.56
N ALA A 580 -2.19 1.52 9.23
CA ALA A 580 -2.32 0.26 8.53
C ALA A 580 -1.04 -0.59 8.59
N ALA A 581 0.15 0.05 8.58
CA ALA A 581 1.43 -0.65 8.73
C ALA A 581 1.58 -1.27 10.13
N VAL A 582 1.22 -0.54 11.19
CA VAL A 582 1.21 -1.07 12.56
C VAL A 582 0.21 -2.21 12.71
N ARG A 583 -0.99 -2.08 12.14
CA ARG A 583 -1.96 -3.19 12.11
C ARG A 583 -1.37 -4.42 11.43
N ALA A 584 -0.73 -4.26 10.27
CA ALA A 584 -0.10 -5.36 9.56
C ALA A 584 0.99 -6.04 10.40
N HIS A 585 1.80 -5.26 11.11
CA HIS A 585 2.79 -5.78 12.07
C HIS A 585 2.14 -6.57 13.20
N ASN A 586 1.05 -6.09 13.76
CA ASN A 586 0.38 -6.73 14.89
C ASN A 586 -0.43 -7.97 14.50
N THR A 587 -1.05 -7.98 13.31
CA THR A 587 -2.05 -8.98 12.91
C THR A 587 -1.68 -9.79 11.66
N GLY A 588 -0.67 -9.36 10.89
CA GLY A 588 -0.37 -9.94 9.59
C GLY A 588 -1.26 -9.40 8.44
N ALA A 589 -2.36 -8.71 8.72
CA ALA A 589 -3.27 -8.20 7.71
C ALA A 589 -2.58 -7.15 6.82
N PRO A 590 -2.42 -7.38 5.50
CA PRO A 590 -1.61 -6.51 4.65
C PRO A 590 -2.27 -5.16 4.41
N MET A 591 -1.45 -4.13 4.14
CA MET A 591 -1.91 -2.77 3.82
C MET A 591 -2.63 -2.69 2.47
N VAL A 592 -2.24 -3.52 1.51
CA VAL A 592 -2.90 -3.72 0.21
C VAL A 592 -3.62 -5.05 0.24
N GLN A 593 -4.92 -5.05 -0.05
CA GLN A 593 -5.74 -6.24 -0.01
C GLN A 593 -6.40 -6.46 -1.37
N ALA A 594 -6.12 -7.59 -2.01
CA ALA A 594 -6.87 -8.05 -3.17
C ALA A 594 -8.36 -8.22 -2.81
N MET A 595 -9.24 -8.18 -3.79
CA MET A 595 -10.69 -8.28 -3.55
C MET A 595 -11.10 -9.54 -2.78
N ALA A 596 -10.44 -10.68 -3.06
CA ALA A 596 -10.66 -11.93 -2.32
C ALA A 596 -10.31 -11.85 -0.82
N LEU A 597 -9.32 -11.01 -0.44
CA LEU A 597 -8.95 -10.78 0.96
C LEU A 597 -9.91 -9.81 1.64
N ALA A 598 -10.19 -8.69 0.97
CA ALA A 598 -10.97 -7.59 1.53
C ALA A 598 -12.47 -7.92 1.67
N PHE A 599 -13.00 -8.75 0.75
CA PHE A 599 -14.43 -9.05 0.63
C PHE A 599 -14.67 -10.56 0.41
N PRO A 600 -14.26 -11.42 1.35
CA PRO A 600 -14.29 -12.88 1.17
C PRO A 600 -15.71 -13.46 0.94
N GLY A 601 -16.76 -12.72 1.30
CA GLY A 601 -18.16 -13.14 1.07
C GLY A 601 -18.72 -12.78 -0.31
N GLN A 602 -17.97 -12.08 -1.16
CA GLN A 602 -18.43 -11.55 -2.46
C GLN A 602 -17.75 -12.28 -3.61
N ALA A 603 -18.18 -13.51 -3.91
CA ALA A 603 -17.57 -14.38 -4.92
C ALA A 603 -17.47 -13.72 -6.31
N ALA A 604 -18.42 -12.86 -6.68
CA ALA A 604 -18.44 -12.16 -7.98
C ALA A 604 -17.24 -11.23 -8.22
N ILE A 605 -16.55 -10.81 -7.17
CA ILE A 605 -15.39 -9.91 -7.26
C ILE A 605 -14.08 -10.55 -6.78
N ALA A 606 -14.12 -11.79 -6.30
CA ALA A 606 -12.96 -12.46 -5.71
C ALA A 606 -11.78 -12.58 -6.71
N ASP A 607 -12.07 -12.75 -7.98
CA ASP A 607 -11.07 -12.87 -9.07
C ASP A 607 -10.72 -11.51 -9.73
N ASN A 608 -11.24 -10.39 -9.21
CA ASN A 608 -10.93 -9.08 -9.76
C ASN A 608 -9.55 -8.61 -9.33
N ASP A 609 -8.59 -8.67 -10.24
CA ASP A 609 -7.19 -8.28 -10.05
C ASP A 609 -6.83 -6.90 -10.63
N ASN A 610 -7.85 -6.11 -10.98
CA ASN A 610 -7.71 -4.78 -11.56
C ASN A 610 -7.87 -3.64 -10.55
N GLN A 611 -8.19 -3.96 -9.32
CA GLN A 611 -8.44 -3.04 -8.23
C GLN A 611 -8.12 -3.71 -6.88
N PHE A 612 -7.96 -2.90 -5.85
CA PHE A 612 -7.63 -3.39 -4.51
C PHE A 612 -8.10 -2.43 -3.42
N LEU A 613 -8.22 -2.92 -2.20
CA LEU A 613 -8.46 -2.11 -1.02
C LEU A 613 -7.12 -1.72 -0.38
N PHE A 614 -6.90 -0.42 -0.15
CA PHE A 614 -5.73 0.13 0.54
C PHE A 614 -6.11 0.67 1.91
N CYS A 615 -5.37 0.30 2.94
CA CYS A 615 -5.59 0.73 4.34
C CYS A 615 -7.02 0.52 4.85
N ASP A 616 -7.75 -0.51 4.38
CA ASP A 616 -9.14 -0.89 4.70
C ASP A 616 -10.24 0.06 4.23
N ASP A 617 -9.89 1.25 3.79
CA ASP A 617 -10.84 2.32 3.54
C ASP A 617 -10.87 2.80 2.09
N PHE A 618 -9.78 2.61 1.33
CA PHE A 618 -9.64 3.18 -0.01
C PHE A 618 -9.66 2.08 -1.08
N LEU A 619 -10.73 2.03 -1.88
CA LEU A 619 -10.78 1.21 -3.09
C LEU A 619 -10.04 1.93 -4.20
N VAL A 620 -8.95 1.35 -4.65
CA VAL A 620 -8.03 1.92 -5.66
C VAL A 620 -8.16 1.14 -6.96
N SER A 621 -8.41 1.83 -8.07
CA SER A 621 -8.52 1.21 -9.39
C SER A 621 -7.48 1.83 -10.35
N PRO A 622 -6.25 1.25 -10.44
CA PRO A 622 -5.17 1.79 -11.27
C PRO A 622 -5.53 1.77 -12.76
N VAL A 623 -5.18 2.81 -13.49
CA VAL A 623 -5.35 2.86 -14.95
C VAL A 623 -4.14 2.21 -15.61
N MET A 624 -4.38 1.05 -16.22
CA MET A 624 -3.34 0.20 -16.83
C MET A 624 -3.49 0.08 -18.37
N THR A 625 -4.09 1.09 -18.99
CA THR A 625 -4.32 1.17 -20.43
C THR A 625 -3.92 2.55 -20.92
N GLU A 626 -3.16 2.59 -22.01
CA GLU A 626 -2.68 3.83 -22.60
C GLU A 626 -3.82 4.71 -23.12
N ASN A 627 -3.71 6.02 -22.87
CA ASN A 627 -4.67 7.04 -23.29
C ASN A 627 -6.11 6.79 -22.81
N ALA A 628 -6.30 6.00 -21.76
CA ALA A 628 -7.60 5.82 -21.14
C ALA A 628 -7.99 7.04 -20.31
N TYR A 629 -9.22 7.52 -20.46
CA TYR A 629 -9.80 8.60 -19.65
C TYR A 629 -11.04 8.14 -18.87
N TYR A 630 -11.35 6.87 -18.95
CA TYR A 630 -12.34 6.16 -18.11
C TYR A 630 -11.85 4.76 -17.81
N ARG A 631 -12.47 4.12 -16.81
CA ARG A 631 -12.17 2.76 -16.42
C ARG A 631 -13.39 2.08 -15.81
N GLU A 632 -13.54 0.79 -16.09
CA GLU A 632 -14.50 -0.06 -15.36
C GLU A 632 -14.02 -0.28 -13.92
N VAL A 633 -14.89 -0.02 -12.95
CA VAL A 633 -14.67 -0.29 -11.54
C VAL A 633 -15.85 -1.08 -10.98
N THR A 634 -15.58 -2.22 -10.38
CA THR A 634 -16.58 -3.02 -9.70
C THR A 634 -16.62 -2.63 -8.22
N LEU A 635 -17.61 -1.86 -7.82
CA LEU A 635 -17.79 -1.46 -6.44
C LEU A 635 -18.35 -2.64 -5.63
N PRO A 636 -17.70 -3.07 -4.54
CA PRO A 636 -18.25 -4.03 -3.60
C PRO A 636 -19.57 -3.53 -3.01
N THR A 637 -20.39 -4.43 -2.45
CA THR A 637 -21.65 -4.04 -1.80
C THR A 637 -21.45 -3.01 -0.69
N GLY A 638 -22.43 -2.12 -0.50
CA GLY A 638 -22.37 -0.96 0.40
C GLY A 638 -22.17 0.34 -0.36
N ASN A 639 -22.11 1.49 0.33
CA ASN A 639 -21.91 2.78 -0.30
C ASN A 639 -20.43 3.15 -0.37
N TRP A 640 -20.06 3.84 -1.46
CA TRP A 640 -18.72 4.33 -1.74
C TRP A 640 -18.75 5.83 -2.05
N TYR A 641 -17.68 6.53 -1.76
CA TYR A 641 -17.58 7.99 -1.94
C TYR A 641 -16.37 8.30 -2.79
N ASP A 642 -16.57 9.00 -3.91
CA ASP A 642 -15.46 9.40 -4.79
C ASP A 642 -14.49 10.33 -4.04
N LEU A 643 -13.21 9.97 -4.00
CA LEU A 643 -12.19 10.74 -3.26
C LEU A 643 -12.01 12.16 -3.82
N TRP A 644 -12.19 12.33 -5.13
CA TRP A 644 -11.91 13.58 -5.82
C TRP A 644 -13.10 14.54 -5.85
N LYS A 645 -14.32 13.99 -6.00
CA LYS A 645 -15.56 14.76 -6.14
C LYS A 645 -16.34 14.83 -4.84
N GLY A 646 -16.31 13.80 -4.03
CA GLY A 646 -17.04 13.72 -2.76
C GLY A 646 -18.44 13.09 -2.89
N ASP A 647 -18.90 12.73 -4.08
CA ASP A 647 -20.21 12.16 -4.32
C ASP A 647 -20.34 10.71 -3.89
N LYS A 648 -21.55 10.31 -3.53
CA LYS A 648 -21.93 8.97 -3.09
C LYS A 648 -22.31 8.09 -4.27
N ILE A 649 -21.83 6.86 -4.27
CA ILE A 649 -22.15 5.85 -5.29
C ILE A 649 -22.56 4.56 -4.57
N GLU A 650 -23.71 3.98 -4.94
CA GLU A 650 -24.15 2.69 -4.43
C GLU A 650 -23.26 1.57 -5.01
N GLY A 651 -22.78 0.67 -4.16
CA GLY A 651 -21.98 -0.48 -4.57
C GLY A 651 -22.81 -1.69 -5.01
N GLY A 652 -22.13 -2.83 -5.20
CA GLY A 652 -22.74 -4.05 -5.74
C GLY A 652 -22.92 -4.00 -7.27
N GLN A 653 -22.25 -3.09 -7.95
CA GLN A 653 -22.34 -2.86 -9.40
C GLN A 653 -20.97 -2.54 -10.02
N THR A 654 -20.88 -2.68 -11.33
CA THR A 654 -19.74 -2.18 -12.13
C THR A 654 -20.13 -0.87 -12.78
N ILE A 655 -19.28 0.15 -12.62
CA ILE A 655 -19.46 1.48 -13.19
C ILE A 655 -18.36 1.83 -14.18
N GLN A 656 -18.64 2.74 -15.09
CA GLN A 656 -17.65 3.43 -15.91
C GLN A 656 -17.18 4.68 -15.13
N ALA A 657 -16.01 4.60 -14.52
CA ALA A 657 -15.45 5.66 -13.71
C ALA A 657 -14.58 6.61 -14.54
N ASP A 658 -14.68 7.90 -14.29
CA ASP A 658 -13.79 8.90 -14.86
C ASP A 658 -12.34 8.64 -14.46
N ALA A 659 -11.42 8.71 -15.40
CA ALA A 659 -9.99 8.50 -15.19
C ALA A 659 -9.15 9.50 -16.01
N PRO A 660 -9.25 10.82 -15.75
CA PRO A 660 -8.44 11.81 -16.44
C PRO A 660 -6.95 11.53 -16.22
N GLN A 661 -6.07 12.07 -17.07
CA GLN A 661 -4.64 11.73 -17.02
C GLN A 661 -3.96 12.02 -15.67
N ASP A 662 -4.47 12.96 -14.91
CA ASP A 662 -3.94 13.37 -13.60
C ASP A 662 -4.54 12.62 -12.40
N LYS A 663 -5.59 11.78 -12.60
CA LYS A 663 -6.29 11.06 -11.52
C LYS A 663 -6.67 9.66 -11.94
N SER A 664 -6.58 8.73 -10.98
CA SER A 664 -7.20 7.40 -11.07
C SER A 664 -8.46 7.34 -10.22
N PRO A 665 -9.44 6.48 -10.54
CA PRO A 665 -10.62 6.27 -9.71
C PRO A 665 -10.23 5.73 -8.33
N ILE A 666 -10.64 6.44 -7.28
CA ILE A 666 -10.40 6.11 -5.88
C ILE A 666 -11.70 6.37 -5.12
N TYR A 667 -12.15 5.38 -4.36
CA TYR A 667 -13.38 5.48 -3.60
C TYR A 667 -13.12 5.20 -2.12
N VAL A 668 -13.73 5.99 -1.26
CA VAL A 668 -13.70 5.83 0.20
C VAL A 668 -14.88 4.99 0.63
N ARG A 669 -14.63 3.98 1.46
CA ARG A 669 -15.67 3.07 1.95
C ARG A 669 -16.62 3.79 2.91
N GLN A 670 -17.89 3.40 2.92
CA GLN A 670 -18.88 3.86 3.91
C GLN A 670 -18.43 3.59 5.36
N GLY A 671 -18.78 4.48 6.27
CA GLY A 671 -18.47 4.37 7.69
C GLY A 671 -16.99 4.53 8.03
N THR A 672 -16.18 5.02 7.09
CA THR A 672 -14.75 5.32 7.32
C THR A 672 -14.60 6.44 8.33
N VAL A 673 -13.66 6.25 9.27
CA VAL A 673 -13.10 7.28 10.15
C VAL A 673 -11.59 7.11 10.10
N ALA A 674 -10.92 7.82 9.18
CA ALA A 674 -9.50 7.65 8.89
C ALA A 674 -8.68 8.88 9.31
N PRO A 675 -7.53 8.71 10.01
CA PRO A 675 -6.69 9.83 10.42
C PRO A 675 -5.97 10.42 9.21
N VAL A 676 -6.06 11.73 9.06
CA VAL A 676 -5.38 12.49 8.03
C VAL A 676 -4.76 13.75 8.61
N ARG A 677 -3.82 14.32 7.87
CA ARG A 677 -3.26 15.62 8.18
C ARG A 677 -3.56 16.58 7.05
N VAL A 678 -4.04 17.77 7.35
CA VAL A 678 -4.46 18.73 6.35
C VAL A 678 -3.95 20.14 6.67
N ALA A 679 -3.86 20.99 5.65
CA ALA A 679 -3.52 22.40 5.84
C ALA A 679 -4.62 23.09 6.66
N ALA A 680 -4.25 23.79 7.73
CA ALA A 680 -5.20 24.43 8.66
C ALA A 680 -6.10 25.47 7.98
N LYS A 681 -5.67 26.05 6.87
CA LYS A 681 -6.39 27.09 6.14
C LYS A 681 -7.51 26.53 5.26
N THR A 682 -7.28 25.41 4.57
CA THR A 682 -8.23 24.86 3.59
C THR A 682 -8.95 23.62 4.08
N LEU A 683 -8.33 22.85 4.97
CA LEU A 683 -8.81 21.58 5.52
C LEU A 683 -9.15 20.53 4.46
N ARG A 684 -8.47 20.58 3.29
CA ARG A 684 -8.69 19.67 2.18
C ARG A 684 -7.57 18.65 2.09
N LEU A 685 -7.94 17.40 1.77
CA LEU A 685 -7.02 16.28 1.70
C LEU A 685 -5.99 16.41 0.56
N THR A 686 -6.36 17.05 -0.54
CA THR A 686 -5.50 17.18 -1.73
C THR A 686 -4.63 18.43 -1.76
N ASP A 687 -4.80 19.35 -0.78
CA ASP A 687 -4.09 20.59 -0.78
C ASP A 687 -2.69 20.48 -0.18
N SER A 688 -1.79 21.34 -0.65
CA SER A 688 -0.42 21.43 -0.16
C SER A 688 -0.37 21.92 1.29
N MET A 689 0.47 21.27 2.10
CA MET A 689 0.79 21.70 3.47
C MET A 689 2.05 22.59 3.53
N LEU A 690 2.58 23.03 2.38
CA LEU A 690 3.77 23.87 2.33
C LEU A 690 3.48 25.27 2.91
N ASP A 691 4.36 25.71 3.79
CA ASP A 691 4.34 27.05 4.40
C ASP A 691 3.01 27.43 5.12
N VAL A 692 2.25 26.42 5.56
CA VAL A 692 1.01 26.61 6.32
C VAL A 692 1.01 25.75 7.58
N ASP A 693 0.29 26.21 8.60
CA ASP A 693 0.01 25.38 9.77
C ASP A 693 -0.82 24.16 9.35
N THR A 694 -0.54 23.03 9.99
CA THR A 694 -1.26 21.77 9.75
C THR A 694 -2.10 21.40 10.96
N VAL A 695 -3.20 20.71 10.73
CA VAL A 695 -4.05 20.13 11.76
C VAL A 695 -4.28 18.66 11.55
N ASN A 696 -4.39 17.93 12.64
CA ASN A 696 -4.88 16.55 12.60
C ASN A 696 -6.38 16.58 12.32
N ALA A 697 -6.81 15.81 11.35
CA ALA A 697 -8.19 15.71 10.92
C ALA A 697 -8.62 14.24 10.78
N LEU A 698 -9.92 14.02 10.68
CA LEU A 698 -10.50 12.74 10.30
C LEU A 698 -11.19 12.89 8.95
N LEU A 699 -10.88 11.97 8.05
CA LEU A 699 -11.69 11.71 6.86
C LEU A 699 -12.87 10.84 7.28
N VAL A 700 -14.07 11.27 7.01
CA VAL A 700 -15.29 10.60 7.47
C VAL A 700 -16.24 10.38 6.31
N THR A 701 -16.86 9.20 6.29
CA THR A 701 -18.01 8.90 5.42
C THR A 701 -19.18 8.38 6.24
N PRO A 702 -20.44 8.69 5.88
CA PRO A 702 -21.61 8.17 6.58
C PRO A 702 -21.63 6.65 6.63
N PRO A 703 -21.99 6.05 7.76
CA PRO A 703 -22.18 4.60 7.89
C PRO A 703 -23.62 4.19 7.53
N ASP A 704 -23.79 3.02 6.90
CA ASP A 704 -25.09 2.36 6.79
C ASP A 704 -25.35 1.43 7.98
N ASP A 705 -24.28 0.81 8.49
CA ASP A 705 -24.26 -0.03 9.65
C ASP A 705 -23.21 0.45 10.65
N LYS A 706 -23.30 -0.07 11.88
CA LYS A 706 -22.28 0.20 12.88
C LYS A 706 -20.92 -0.34 12.44
N ARG A 707 -19.92 0.53 12.35
CA ARG A 707 -18.53 0.19 11.98
C ARG A 707 -17.55 0.69 13.04
N GLU A 708 -16.58 -0.16 13.39
CA GLU A 708 -15.45 0.18 14.21
C GLU A 708 -14.23 0.48 13.31
N SER A 709 -13.56 1.60 13.55
CA SER A 709 -12.31 1.99 12.92
C SER A 709 -11.21 2.04 13.97
N ILE A 710 -10.18 1.21 13.81
CA ILE A 710 -9.03 1.17 14.71
C ILE A 710 -7.87 1.90 14.06
N GLN A 711 -7.40 2.95 14.74
CA GLN A 711 -6.26 3.76 14.30
C GLN A 711 -5.06 3.52 15.23
N TRP A 712 -4.00 2.95 14.68
CA TRP A 712 -2.75 2.77 15.40
C TRP A 712 -1.89 4.03 15.31
N VAL A 713 -1.53 4.59 16.45
CA VAL A 713 -0.61 5.73 16.57
C VAL A 713 0.84 5.25 16.59
N ASP A 714 1.08 4.15 17.29
CA ASP A 714 2.34 3.39 17.36
C ASP A 714 2.03 1.92 17.65
N GLU A 715 3.04 1.08 17.84
CA GLU A 715 2.91 -0.38 18.05
C GLU A 715 1.99 -0.76 19.23
N ASN A 716 1.88 0.10 20.23
CA ASN A 716 1.19 -0.17 21.50
C ASN A 716 -0.03 0.73 21.74
N THR A 717 -0.17 1.81 20.98
CA THR A 717 -1.20 2.83 21.19
C THR A 717 -2.16 2.85 20.03
N LYS A 718 -3.44 2.65 20.33
CA LYS A 718 -4.51 2.75 19.34
C LYS A 718 -5.59 3.72 19.79
N ARG A 719 -6.25 4.33 18.82
CA ARG A 719 -7.53 5.04 18.99
C ARG A 719 -8.62 4.21 18.34
N VAL A 720 -9.76 4.12 18.95
CA VAL A 720 -10.90 3.36 18.43
C VAL A 720 -12.08 4.30 18.27
N TYR A 721 -12.64 4.32 17.07
CA TYR A 721 -13.84 5.08 16.75
C TYR A 721 -14.93 4.13 16.32
N THR A 722 -16.14 4.40 16.77
CA THR A 722 -17.35 3.75 16.28
C THR A 722 -18.12 4.77 15.45
N SER A 723 -18.41 4.44 14.18
CA SER A 723 -19.38 5.17 13.37
C SER A 723 -20.67 4.35 13.30
N GLU A 724 -21.82 4.98 13.52
CA GLU A 724 -23.12 4.30 13.49
C GLU A 724 -24.22 5.22 12.96
N PRO A 725 -25.17 4.66 12.18
CA PRO A 725 -26.33 5.43 11.74
C PRO A 725 -27.24 5.74 12.95
N MET A 726 -27.89 6.88 12.89
CA MET A 726 -28.91 7.31 13.84
C MET A 726 -30.26 7.40 13.12
N GLN A 727 -31.33 7.73 13.88
CA GLN A 727 -32.63 8.02 13.29
C GLN A 727 -32.59 9.32 12.45
N GLU A 728 -33.53 9.44 11.52
CA GLU A 728 -33.79 10.67 10.76
C GLU A 728 -32.63 11.14 9.85
N GLY A 729 -31.78 10.21 9.34
CA GLY A 729 -30.68 10.56 8.43
C GLY A 729 -29.45 11.18 9.11
N ALA A 730 -29.35 11.09 10.43
CA ALA A 730 -28.16 11.45 11.19
C ALA A 730 -27.22 10.24 11.36
N PHE A 731 -25.97 10.53 11.68
CA PHE A 731 -25.01 9.51 12.13
C PHE A 731 -24.13 10.05 13.25
N ARG A 732 -23.52 9.11 13.97
CA ARG A 732 -22.68 9.41 15.13
C ARG A 732 -21.30 8.82 14.94
N ILE A 733 -20.30 9.58 15.38
CA ILE A 733 -18.93 9.12 15.59
C ILE A 733 -18.67 9.18 17.09
N GLN A 734 -18.25 8.07 17.67
CA GLN A 734 -17.89 7.98 19.08
C GLN A 734 -16.45 7.53 19.20
N ALA A 735 -15.62 8.30 19.90
CA ALA A 735 -14.27 7.89 20.30
C ALA A 735 -14.35 7.09 21.60
N GLU A 736 -13.67 5.94 21.68
CA GLU A 736 -13.58 5.12 22.89
C GLU A 736 -12.87 5.89 24.02
N GLN A 737 -11.89 6.72 23.64
CA GLN A 737 -11.17 7.62 24.54
C GLN A 737 -11.26 9.05 24.01
N PRO A 738 -11.23 10.06 24.89
CA PRO A 738 -11.29 11.46 24.45
C PRO A 738 -10.25 11.77 23.38
N ASP A 739 -10.69 12.37 22.28
CA ASP A 739 -9.86 12.68 21.12
C ASP A 739 -9.61 14.18 20.99
N ASP A 740 -8.45 14.57 20.48
CA ASP A 740 -7.99 15.94 20.31
C ASP A 740 -7.93 16.41 18.86
N THR A 741 -8.49 15.64 17.92
CA THR A 741 -8.59 16.00 16.50
C THR A 741 -9.35 17.30 16.30
N ARG A 742 -8.84 18.16 15.41
CA ARG A 742 -9.29 19.54 15.24
C ARG A 742 -10.20 19.79 14.06
N ALA A 743 -10.29 18.84 13.14
CA ALA A 743 -11.13 18.98 11.96
C ALA A 743 -11.70 17.63 11.49
N LEU A 744 -12.84 17.68 10.82
CA LEU A 744 -13.39 16.55 10.07
C LEU A 744 -13.66 17.00 8.64
N CYS A 745 -13.30 16.10 7.70
CA CYS A 745 -13.65 16.18 6.29
C CYS A 745 -14.73 15.11 6.03
N VAL A 746 -15.99 15.51 5.95
CA VAL A 746 -17.14 14.60 5.83
C VAL A 746 -17.59 14.56 4.38
N TYR A 747 -17.42 13.42 3.74
CA TYR A 747 -17.79 13.18 2.34
C TYR A 747 -19.26 12.82 2.21
N GLY A 748 -19.89 13.19 1.10
CA GLY A 748 -21.24 12.76 0.70
C GLY A 748 -22.39 13.29 1.55
N THR A 749 -22.14 14.13 2.56
CA THR A 749 -23.19 14.70 3.42
C THR A 749 -23.10 16.21 3.45
N ALA A 750 -24.16 16.88 3.06
CA ALA A 750 -24.41 18.31 3.31
C ALA A 750 -24.99 18.47 4.72
N ALA A 751 -24.13 18.77 5.70
CA ALA A 751 -24.56 18.88 7.08
C ALA A 751 -25.48 20.12 7.28
N ALA A 752 -26.64 19.89 7.87
CA ALA A 752 -27.57 20.92 8.32
C ALA A 752 -27.40 21.23 9.82
N ALA A 753 -26.93 20.25 10.59
CA ALA A 753 -26.63 20.44 12.01
C ALA A 753 -25.48 19.49 12.45
N VAL A 754 -24.62 19.99 13.32
CA VAL A 754 -23.49 19.24 13.90
C VAL A 754 -23.45 19.47 15.39
N LYS A 755 -23.34 18.42 16.19
CA LYS A 755 -23.12 18.46 17.63
C LYS A 755 -21.79 17.83 18.01
N VAL A 756 -21.08 18.42 18.93
CA VAL A 756 -19.87 17.88 19.57
C VAL A 756 -20.14 17.80 21.07
N ASP A 757 -20.13 16.60 21.64
CA ASP A 757 -20.51 16.31 23.04
C ASP A 757 -21.84 16.98 23.45
N GLY A 758 -22.82 16.96 22.53
CA GLY A 758 -24.12 17.56 22.70
C GLY A 758 -24.19 19.08 22.47
N LEU A 759 -23.07 19.76 22.22
CA LEU A 759 -23.04 21.19 21.90
C LEU A 759 -23.24 21.41 20.40
N LEU A 760 -24.28 22.13 20.02
CA LEU A 760 -24.57 22.50 18.65
C LEU A 760 -23.53 23.50 18.11
N LEU A 761 -22.88 23.14 17.01
CA LEU A 761 -21.97 24.04 16.30
C LEU A 761 -22.74 24.98 15.38
N LYS A 762 -22.14 26.14 15.07
CA LYS A 762 -22.69 27.10 14.11
C LYS A 762 -22.29 26.72 12.68
N SER A 763 -23.20 26.98 11.75
CA SER A 763 -22.80 27.09 10.35
C SER A 763 -22.01 28.39 10.16
N VAL A 764 -20.83 28.27 9.51
CA VAL A 764 -19.90 29.39 9.29
C VAL A 764 -19.60 29.53 7.80
N THR A 765 -19.08 30.69 7.40
CA THR A 765 -18.76 30.96 5.99
C THR A 765 -17.26 30.98 5.72
N ASN A 766 -16.45 30.80 6.75
CA ASN A 766 -15.01 30.83 6.64
C ASN A 766 -14.36 29.64 7.39
N THR A 767 -13.23 29.17 6.90
CA THR A 767 -12.50 28.02 7.40
C THR A 767 -11.78 28.25 8.74
N GLU A 768 -11.65 29.48 9.21
CA GLU A 768 -10.88 29.81 10.41
C GLU A 768 -11.74 29.78 11.68
N GLU A 769 -13.08 29.84 11.54
CA GLU A 769 -14.01 29.83 12.66
C GLU A 769 -14.38 28.38 13.06
N VAL A 770 -14.57 28.19 14.37
CA VAL A 770 -15.15 26.95 14.92
C VAL A 770 -16.60 26.82 14.46
N GLY A 771 -16.92 25.72 13.78
CA GLY A 771 -18.21 25.47 13.17
C GLY A 771 -18.13 24.53 11.99
N PHE A 772 -19.14 24.55 11.14
CA PHE A 772 -19.15 23.74 9.93
C PHE A 772 -19.61 24.53 8.71
N TYR A 773 -19.16 24.14 7.54
CA TYR A 773 -19.55 24.73 6.25
C TYR A 773 -19.50 23.69 5.13
N ILE A 774 -20.20 23.95 4.04
CA ILE A 774 -20.18 23.13 2.84
C ILE A 774 -19.02 23.58 1.94
N ASP A 775 -18.24 22.64 1.42
CA ASP A 775 -17.13 22.85 0.48
C ASP A 775 -17.22 21.85 -0.69
N GLY A 776 -17.93 22.22 -1.74
CA GLY A 776 -18.26 21.29 -2.83
C GLY A 776 -19.21 20.19 -2.34
N ALA A 777 -18.95 18.94 -2.65
CA ALA A 777 -19.73 17.81 -2.17
C ALA A 777 -19.22 17.25 -0.82
N MET A 778 -18.73 18.11 0.06
CA MET A 778 -18.22 17.76 1.39
C MET A 778 -18.72 18.76 2.44
N THR A 779 -18.81 18.31 3.68
CA THR A 779 -18.90 19.16 4.86
C THR A 779 -17.56 19.19 5.58
N ILE A 780 -17.05 20.38 5.84
CA ILE A 780 -15.87 20.61 6.66
C ILE A 780 -16.32 21.07 8.05
N ILE A 781 -15.81 20.41 9.08
CA ILE A 781 -16.11 20.75 10.47
C ILE A 781 -14.80 21.15 11.15
N ARG A 782 -14.72 22.36 11.67
CA ARG A 782 -13.64 22.78 12.56
C ARG A 782 -14.09 22.65 14.01
N MET A 783 -13.37 21.84 14.76
CA MET A 783 -13.69 21.49 16.14
C MET A 783 -13.30 22.60 17.12
N PRO A 784 -14.03 22.77 18.24
CA PRO A 784 -13.61 23.61 19.34
C PRO A 784 -12.28 23.10 19.95
N GLU A 785 -11.59 23.99 20.68
CA GLU A 785 -10.43 23.59 21.46
C GLU A 785 -10.82 22.63 22.58
N GLY A 786 -9.98 21.61 22.84
CA GLY A 786 -10.22 20.60 23.87
C GLY A 786 -10.35 19.21 23.28
N GLN A 787 -10.69 18.27 24.12
CA GLN A 787 -10.98 16.90 23.75
C GLN A 787 -12.49 16.72 23.54
N TRP A 788 -12.85 15.75 22.69
CA TRP A 788 -14.23 15.37 22.43
C TRP A 788 -14.39 13.84 22.50
N ASN A 789 -15.61 13.38 22.76
CA ASN A 789 -15.96 11.98 22.81
C ASN A 789 -16.97 11.58 21.72
N THR A 790 -17.86 12.49 21.36
CA THR A 790 -18.98 12.19 20.47
C THR A 790 -19.23 13.33 19.50
N ILE A 791 -19.40 12.98 18.23
CA ILE A 791 -19.84 13.90 17.19
C ILE A 791 -21.10 13.33 16.55
N GLU A 792 -22.14 14.16 16.44
CA GLU A 792 -23.39 13.81 15.77
C GLU A 792 -23.58 14.75 14.58
N ILE A 793 -23.85 14.20 13.41
CA ILE A 793 -23.99 14.93 12.15
C ILE A 793 -25.35 14.59 11.56
N PHE A 794 -26.14 15.61 11.27
CA PHE A 794 -27.40 15.51 10.56
C PHE A 794 -27.31 16.32 9.28
N GLY A 795 -27.72 15.74 8.15
CA GLY A 795 -27.69 16.39 6.86
C GLY A 795 -28.39 15.56 5.78
N THR A 796 -28.25 15.99 4.54
CA THR A 796 -28.78 15.31 3.35
C THR A 796 -27.63 14.90 2.43
N ASP A 797 -27.87 13.93 1.55
CA ASP A 797 -26.92 13.57 0.51
C ASP A 797 -26.82 14.73 -0.51
N PHE A 798 -25.67 14.85 -1.16
CA PHE A 798 -25.52 15.68 -2.34
C PHE A 798 -26.14 14.97 -3.55
N GLU A 799 -26.84 15.72 -4.40
CA GLU A 799 -27.50 15.23 -5.60
C GLU A 799 -26.90 15.90 -6.84
N ASP A 800 -26.69 15.15 -7.89
CA ASP A 800 -26.38 15.68 -9.23
C ASP A 800 -27.66 16.10 -9.94
N TYR A 801 -27.95 17.38 -9.91
CA TYR A 801 -29.14 17.95 -10.53
C TYR A 801 -29.07 17.96 -12.07
N ALA A 802 -27.88 17.83 -12.67
CA ALA A 802 -27.72 17.81 -14.12
C ALA A 802 -28.43 16.61 -14.76
N LYS A 803 -28.45 15.46 -14.10
CA LYS A 803 -29.07 14.22 -14.57
C LYS A 803 -30.57 14.37 -14.94
N ASN A 804 -31.27 15.27 -14.25
CA ASN A 804 -32.69 15.53 -14.44
C ASN A 804 -32.94 16.88 -15.12
N GLY A 805 -31.89 17.57 -15.53
CA GLY A 805 -31.96 18.88 -16.17
C GLY A 805 -32.21 18.82 -17.66
N THR A 806 -32.36 19.98 -18.26
CA THR A 806 -32.45 20.15 -19.72
C THR A 806 -31.30 21.04 -20.17
N ILE A 807 -30.48 20.55 -21.10
CA ILE A 807 -29.29 21.27 -21.58
C ILE A 807 -29.49 21.79 -23.01
N SER A 808 -28.92 22.94 -23.28
CA SER A 808 -28.94 23.59 -24.60
C SER A 808 -27.66 24.39 -24.82
N ASP A 809 -27.32 24.65 -26.07
CA ASP A 809 -26.19 25.53 -26.43
C ASP A 809 -26.61 26.61 -27.43
N SER A 810 -25.73 27.59 -27.66
CA SER A 810 -25.99 28.75 -28.50
C SER A 810 -26.18 28.43 -30.01
N ILE A 811 -25.84 27.22 -30.44
CA ILE A 811 -25.96 26.77 -31.82
C ILE A 811 -27.08 25.72 -32.02
N ASN A 812 -27.83 25.41 -30.97
CA ASN A 812 -28.90 24.41 -30.91
C ASN A 812 -28.41 23.01 -31.37
N SER A 813 -27.27 22.57 -30.87
CA SER A 813 -26.76 21.23 -31.14
C SER A 813 -27.65 20.16 -30.51
N GLU A 814 -28.07 19.19 -31.31
CA GLU A 814 -28.81 18.01 -30.83
C GLU A 814 -27.92 17.13 -29.92
N GLU A 815 -26.59 17.29 -30.01
CA GLU A 815 -25.59 16.53 -29.19
C GLU A 815 -25.42 17.09 -27.79
N SER A 816 -25.98 18.27 -27.47
CA SER A 816 -25.82 18.89 -26.13
C SER A 816 -26.26 17.94 -24.99
N VAL A 817 -27.26 17.09 -25.24
CA VAL A 817 -27.76 16.10 -24.27
C VAL A 817 -26.69 15.11 -23.83
N ASN A 818 -25.69 14.84 -24.66
CA ASN A 818 -24.53 13.97 -24.31
C ASN A 818 -23.74 14.47 -23.13
N LEU A 819 -23.87 15.73 -22.72
CA LEU A 819 -23.15 16.27 -21.54
C LEU A 819 -23.78 15.88 -20.20
N ILE A 820 -25.02 15.37 -20.21
CA ILE A 820 -25.75 15.02 -18.99
C ILE A 820 -26.31 13.59 -19.02
N ASP A 821 -25.97 12.80 -20.05
CA ASP A 821 -26.44 11.41 -20.20
C ASP A 821 -25.73 10.41 -19.29
N GLY A 822 -24.63 10.83 -18.69
CA GLY A 822 -23.79 10.00 -17.81
C GLY A 822 -22.93 8.98 -18.56
N ASP A 823 -22.92 9.00 -19.90
CA ASP A 823 -22.08 8.11 -20.71
C ASP A 823 -20.73 8.78 -21.00
N VAL A 824 -19.66 8.29 -20.40
CA VAL A 824 -18.29 8.80 -20.59
C VAL A 824 -17.74 8.61 -22.01
N LEU A 825 -18.43 7.83 -22.85
CA LEU A 825 -18.06 7.58 -24.24
C LEU A 825 -18.66 8.61 -25.22
N THR A 826 -19.66 9.35 -24.78
CA THR A 826 -20.26 10.44 -25.57
C THR A 826 -19.54 11.75 -25.30
N ASN A 827 -19.50 12.64 -26.25
CA ASN A 827 -18.95 13.97 -26.09
C ASN A 827 -19.52 14.95 -27.11
N ILE A 828 -19.34 16.26 -26.86
CA ILE A 828 -19.61 17.30 -27.83
C ILE A 828 -18.36 18.11 -28.13
N VAL A 829 -18.25 18.58 -29.37
CA VAL A 829 -17.21 19.53 -29.77
C VAL A 829 -17.79 20.94 -29.67
N LEU A 830 -17.18 21.76 -28.80
CA LEU A 830 -17.64 23.10 -28.54
C LEU A 830 -17.31 24.04 -29.71
N SER A 831 -18.19 24.98 -29.97
CA SER A 831 -17.94 26.03 -30.94
C SER A 831 -16.84 26.98 -30.48
N THR A 832 -15.99 27.43 -31.41
CA THR A 832 -14.94 28.41 -31.18
C THR A 832 -15.41 29.88 -31.31
N ARG A 833 -16.72 30.10 -31.42
CA ARG A 833 -17.30 31.44 -31.48
C ARG A 833 -17.17 32.12 -30.11
N SER A 834 -16.89 33.39 -30.10
CA SER A 834 -16.74 34.21 -28.88
C SER A 834 -18.03 34.39 -28.09
N ASP A 835 -19.19 34.14 -28.72
CA ASP A 835 -20.50 34.22 -28.12
C ASP A 835 -21.14 32.83 -27.79
N TYR A 836 -20.29 31.79 -27.79
CA TYR A 836 -20.76 30.45 -27.51
C TYR A 836 -21.03 30.23 -26.02
N TRP A 837 -22.13 29.63 -25.71
CA TRP A 837 -22.52 29.22 -24.36
C TRP A 837 -23.19 27.85 -24.35
N ILE A 838 -23.12 27.18 -23.21
CA ILE A 838 -23.91 26.00 -22.84
C ILE A 838 -24.70 26.37 -21.61
N THR A 839 -26.01 26.13 -21.60
CA THR A 839 -26.88 26.37 -20.47
C THR A 839 -27.64 25.12 -20.06
N LEU A 840 -27.61 24.80 -18.79
CA LEU A 840 -28.38 23.75 -18.13
C LEU A 840 -29.54 24.41 -17.36
N ASP A 841 -30.77 23.98 -17.60
CA ASP A 841 -32.00 24.32 -16.86
C ASP A 841 -32.28 23.20 -15.84
N LEU A 842 -32.26 23.48 -14.58
CA LEU A 842 -32.50 22.54 -13.47
C LEU A 842 -34.00 22.43 -13.13
N GLY A 843 -34.88 23.13 -13.89
CA GLY A 843 -36.31 23.12 -13.69
C GLY A 843 -36.82 24.10 -12.65
N GLU A 844 -36.15 24.27 -11.54
CA GLU A 844 -36.46 25.19 -10.47
C GLU A 844 -35.19 25.74 -9.79
N GLU A 845 -35.32 26.77 -8.98
CA GLU A 845 -34.17 27.28 -8.19
C GLU A 845 -33.65 26.21 -7.23
N LYS A 846 -32.33 25.92 -7.30
CA LYS A 846 -31.64 24.95 -6.45
C LYS A 846 -30.53 25.63 -5.66
N GLN A 847 -30.23 25.07 -4.50
CA GLN A 847 -28.97 25.32 -3.79
C GLN A 847 -27.85 24.59 -4.52
N LEU A 848 -26.78 25.29 -4.87
CA LEU A 848 -25.68 24.73 -5.68
C LEU A 848 -24.38 24.77 -4.89
N ASP A 849 -23.62 23.69 -4.95
CA ASP A 849 -22.40 23.53 -4.17
C ASP A 849 -21.18 23.26 -5.05
N GLN A 850 -21.36 22.54 -6.19
CA GLN A 850 -20.27 22.15 -7.05
C GLN A 850 -20.71 22.02 -8.50
N VAL A 851 -19.86 22.43 -9.45
CA VAL A 851 -19.98 22.13 -10.88
C VAL A 851 -18.77 21.33 -11.31
N VAL A 852 -18.97 20.23 -12.00
CA VAL A 852 -17.91 19.38 -12.57
C VAL A 852 -17.98 19.47 -14.08
N LEU A 853 -16.87 19.86 -14.71
CA LEU A 853 -16.71 19.90 -16.17
C LEU A 853 -15.67 18.85 -16.57
N LYS A 854 -16.08 17.93 -17.44
CA LYS A 854 -15.25 16.81 -17.88
C LYS A 854 -14.73 17.05 -19.30
N TRP A 855 -13.49 17.51 -19.41
CA TRP A 855 -12.84 17.83 -20.68
C TRP A 855 -12.28 16.60 -21.36
N SER A 856 -12.51 16.52 -22.67
CA SER A 856 -11.93 15.47 -23.50
C SER A 856 -10.41 15.60 -23.59
N PRO A 857 -9.66 14.50 -23.54
CA PRO A 857 -8.21 14.52 -23.74
C PRO A 857 -7.78 14.99 -25.13
N LEU A 858 -8.69 14.97 -26.10
CA LEU A 858 -8.45 15.44 -27.48
C LEU A 858 -8.39 16.97 -27.60
N GLY A 859 -8.95 17.69 -26.65
CA GLY A 859 -8.91 19.15 -26.60
C GLY A 859 -9.79 19.72 -25.50
N TYR A 860 -9.31 20.78 -24.85
CA TYR A 860 -9.98 21.44 -23.72
C TYR A 860 -9.89 22.96 -23.85
N ALA A 861 -10.74 23.67 -23.09
CA ALA A 861 -10.65 25.12 -22.97
C ALA A 861 -9.44 25.50 -22.11
N THR A 862 -8.83 26.67 -22.41
CA THR A 862 -7.77 27.25 -21.55
C THR A 862 -8.33 28.18 -20.49
N SER A 863 -9.46 28.81 -20.76
CA SER A 863 -10.18 29.62 -19.77
C SER A 863 -11.68 29.61 -20.07
N TYR A 864 -12.49 29.85 -19.03
CA TYR A 864 -13.95 29.92 -19.14
C TYR A 864 -14.56 30.49 -17.86
N LYS A 865 -15.87 30.81 -17.90
CA LYS A 865 -16.66 31.20 -16.74
C LYS A 865 -17.87 30.30 -16.54
N VAL A 866 -18.24 30.11 -15.27
CA VAL A 866 -19.52 29.50 -14.88
C VAL A 866 -20.39 30.58 -14.24
N GLN A 867 -21.63 30.67 -14.69
CA GLN A 867 -22.63 31.63 -14.25
C GLN A 867 -23.90 30.93 -13.81
N VAL A 868 -24.67 31.59 -12.93
CA VAL A 868 -25.99 31.12 -12.49
C VAL A 868 -27.04 32.22 -12.74
N SER A 869 -28.30 31.79 -12.96
CA SER A 869 -29.44 32.68 -13.15
C SER A 869 -30.73 32.03 -12.66
N ASN A 870 -31.75 32.84 -12.29
CA ASN A 870 -33.08 32.35 -11.98
C ASN A 870 -34.09 32.57 -13.15
N ASP A 871 -33.80 33.52 -14.06
CA ASP A 871 -34.70 33.94 -15.12
C ASP A 871 -34.11 33.73 -16.54
N ASN A 872 -32.92 33.21 -16.67
CA ASN A 872 -32.15 33.02 -17.90
C ASN A 872 -31.84 34.34 -18.63
N ILE A 873 -31.92 35.47 -17.93
CA ILE A 873 -31.71 36.83 -18.46
C ILE A 873 -30.56 37.53 -17.67
N GLU A 874 -30.68 37.60 -16.37
CA GLU A 874 -29.67 38.18 -15.49
C GLU A 874 -28.77 37.08 -14.94
N TRP A 875 -27.46 37.23 -15.13
CA TRP A 875 -26.45 36.23 -14.81
C TRP A 875 -25.43 36.72 -13.82
N THR A 876 -25.06 35.85 -12.89
CA THR A 876 -24.02 36.11 -11.89
C THR A 876 -22.86 35.16 -12.10
N ASP A 877 -21.62 35.66 -12.21
CA ASP A 877 -20.40 34.85 -12.25
C ASP A 877 -20.22 34.15 -10.89
N VAL A 878 -20.15 32.83 -10.87
CA VAL A 878 -19.90 32.02 -9.65
C VAL A 878 -18.51 31.41 -9.67
N SER A 879 -17.90 31.22 -10.85
CA SER A 879 -16.52 30.77 -11.00
C SER A 879 -15.91 31.31 -12.29
N THR A 880 -14.62 31.64 -12.24
CA THR A 880 -13.82 32.02 -13.41
C THR A 880 -12.50 31.25 -13.39
N ILE A 881 -12.22 30.51 -14.47
CA ILE A 881 -10.99 29.76 -14.66
C ILE A 881 -10.16 30.46 -15.72
N GLU A 882 -8.99 30.93 -15.36
CA GLU A 882 -8.04 31.63 -16.24
C GLU A 882 -6.98 30.73 -16.86
N ALA A 883 -6.73 29.55 -16.23
CA ALA A 883 -5.76 28.57 -16.69
C ALA A 883 -6.28 27.16 -16.44
N CYS A 884 -7.02 26.60 -17.40
CA CYS A 884 -7.47 25.22 -17.40
C CYS A 884 -6.38 24.30 -17.98
N SER A 885 -6.12 23.17 -17.35
CA SER A 885 -5.18 22.14 -17.79
C SER A 885 -5.82 20.93 -18.48
N GLY A 886 -7.14 20.94 -18.63
CA GLY A 886 -7.92 19.78 -19.13
C GLY A 886 -8.21 18.77 -18.03
N GLY A 887 -8.78 17.63 -18.40
CA GLY A 887 -9.23 16.62 -17.48
C GLY A 887 -10.55 16.97 -16.81
N ILE A 888 -10.66 16.80 -15.49
CA ILE A 888 -11.89 17.08 -14.73
C ILE A 888 -11.70 18.29 -13.85
N ASP A 889 -12.41 19.37 -14.18
CA ASP A 889 -12.47 20.57 -13.37
C ASP A 889 -13.61 20.47 -12.36
N THR A 890 -13.28 20.47 -11.08
CA THR A 890 -14.23 20.47 -9.97
C THR A 890 -14.30 21.88 -9.36
N LEU A 891 -15.38 22.58 -9.67
CA LEU A 891 -15.59 23.98 -9.29
C LEU A 891 -16.51 24.07 -8.07
N ARG A 892 -15.97 24.48 -6.95
CA ARG A 892 -16.72 24.67 -5.70
C ARG A 892 -17.40 26.03 -5.73
N ILE A 893 -18.73 26.03 -5.66
CA ILE A 893 -19.59 27.22 -5.73
C ILE A 893 -20.59 27.28 -4.56
N SER A 894 -20.25 26.64 -3.44
CA SER A 894 -21.13 26.51 -2.28
C SER A 894 -21.75 27.82 -1.84
N GLY A 895 -23.08 27.77 -1.69
CA GLY A 895 -23.88 28.93 -1.37
C GLY A 895 -24.48 29.66 -2.59
N ALA A 896 -24.13 29.27 -3.82
CA ALA A 896 -24.80 29.75 -5.01
C ALA A 896 -26.24 29.22 -5.10
N LYS A 897 -27.12 30.00 -5.73
CA LYS A 897 -28.50 29.57 -6.02
C LYS A 897 -28.84 29.92 -7.43
N GLY A 898 -29.56 29.06 -8.09
CA GLY A 898 -30.03 29.30 -9.48
C GLY A 898 -30.85 28.15 -10.01
N ARG A 899 -31.72 28.49 -10.97
CA ARG A 899 -32.39 27.52 -11.81
C ARG A 899 -31.53 27.16 -13.02
N TYR A 900 -30.74 28.12 -13.50
CA TYR A 900 -29.93 27.93 -14.69
C TYR A 900 -28.44 27.99 -14.31
N VAL A 901 -27.64 27.10 -14.89
CA VAL A 901 -26.18 27.09 -14.83
C VAL A 901 -25.63 27.23 -16.24
N ARG A 902 -24.70 28.16 -16.47
CA ARG A 902 -24.19 28.44 -17.81
C ARG A 902 -22.66 28.45 -17.86
N LEU A 903 -22.09 27.81 -18.89
CA LEU A 903 -20.69 27.92 -19.30
C LEU A 903 -20.56 28.96 -20.41
N VAL A 904 -19.68 29.96 -20.22
CA VAL A 904 -19.46 31.05 -21.18
C VAL A 904 -17.98 31.47 -21.24
N ASP A 905 -17.65 32.38 -22.16
CA ASP A 905 -16.28 32.95 -22.35
C ASP A 905 -15.23 31.86 -22.57
N VAL A 906 -15.62 30.76 -23.24
CA VAL A 906 -14.77 29.59 -23.42
C VAL A 906 -13.67 29.87 -24.42
N GLN A 907 -12.39 29.81 -24.00
CA GLN A 907 -11.23 30.05 -24.86
C GLN A 907 -10.55 28.72 -25.23
N LYS A 908 -10.22 28.56 -26.50
CA LYS A 908 -9.60 27.33 -27.01
C LYS A 908 -8.13 27.20 -26.61
N GLY A 909 -7.69 25.98 -26.37
CA GLY A 909 -6.30 25.61 -26.19
C GLY A 909 -5.52 25.53 -27.52
N LYS A 910 -4.25 25.12 -27.41
CA LYS A 910 -3.31 24.99 -28.55
C LYS A 910 -3.76 23.96 -29.59
N SER A 911 -4.54 22.95 -29.20
CA SER A 911 -5.09 21.92 -30.11
C SER A 911 -6.08 22.50 -31.12
N GLY A 912 -6.67 23.67 -30.83
CA GLY A 912 -7.72 24.29 -31.64
C GLY A 912 -9.09 23.60 -31.56
N VAL A 913 -9.20 22.48 -30.84
CA VAL A 913 -10.42 21.74 -30.55
C VAL A 913 -10.73 21.88 -29.06
N MET A 914 -11.99 22.02 -28.72
CA MET A 914 -12.53 21.98 -27.36
C MET A 914 -13.64 20.95 -27.34
N SER A 915 -13.59 20.00 -26.45
CA SER A 915 -14.60 18.96 -26.33
C SER A 915 -14.86 18.64 -24.87
N LEU A 916 -16.13 18.56 -24.50
CA LEU A 916 -16.61 18.08 -23.21
C LEU A 916 -17.28 16.72 -23.38
N TYR A 917 -17.14 15.83 -22.40
CA TYR A 917 -17.86 14.57 -22.33
C TYR A 917 -18.80 14.48 -21.12
N GLY A 918 -18.85 15.51 -20.26
CA GLY A 918 -19.81 15.55 -19.17
C GLY A 918 -19.85 16.88 -18.43
N VAL A 919 -21.03 17.17 -17.88
CA VAL A 919 -21.32 18.25 -16.96
C VAL A 919 -22.15 17.69 -15.81
N GLU A 920 -21.67 17.86 -14.57
CA GLU A 920 -22.40 17.51 -13.36
C GLU A 920 -22.62 18.78 -12.53
N VAL A 921 -23.77 18.89 -11.87
CA VAL A 921 -24.10 20.03 -10.99
C VAL A 921 -24.63 19.50 -9.67
N TYR A 922 -23.79 19.50 -8.67
CA TYR A 922 -24.13 19.04 -7.33
C TYR A 922 -24.68 20.14 -6.45
N GLY A 923 -25.67 19.77 -5.67
CA GLY A 923 -26.23 20.57 -4.62
C GLY A 923 -26.95 19.70 -3.59
N HIS A 924 -27.60 20.33 -2.64
CA HIS A 924 -28.32 19.61 -1.58
C HIS A 924 -29.70 20.20 -1.35
N ALA A 925 -30.65 19.35 -0.94
CA ALA A 925 -31.97 19.82 -0.51
C ALA A 925 -31.91 20.46 0.89
N PRO A 926 -32.71 21.50 1.17
CA PRO A 926 -32.88 21.99 2.53
C PRO A 926 -33.36 20.88 3.47
N ALA A 927 -32.71 20.71 4.59
CA ALA A 927 -33.04 19.70 5.58
C ALA A 927 -33.93 20.26 6.68
N ASP A 928 -35.02 19.58 7.05
CA ASP A 928 -35.80 19.87 8.26
C ASP A 928 -35.04 19.33 9.47
N ILE A 929 -34.36 20.23 10.19
CA ILE A 929 -33.53 19.85 11.35
C ILE A 929 -34.43 19.26 12.45
N PRO A 930 -34.20 18.01 12.89
CA PRO A 930 -34.98 17.34 13.92
C PRO A 930 -34.93 18.10 15.26
N ASP A 931 -35.98 17.96 16.09
CA ASP A 931 -36.02 18.57 17.40
C ASP A 931 -34.86 18.13 18.29
N SER A 932 -34.35 16.89 18.11
CA SER A 932 -33.16 16.40 18.79
C SER A 932 -31.92 17.26 18.52
N PHE A 933 -31.86 17.92 17.36
CA PHE A 933 -30.79 18.87 17.00
C PHE A 933 -31.14 20.35 17.24
N ARG A 934 -32.40 20.68 17.60
CA ARG A 934 -32.82 22.04 17.89
C ARG A 934 -32.63 22.41 19.37
N GLU A 935 -32.69 21.45 20.30
CA GLU A 935 -32.61 21.69 21.74
C GLU A 935 -31.17 21.76 22.26
N SER A 936 -30.53 22.93 22.23
CA SER A 936 -29.43 23.19 23.16
C SER A 936 -29.21 24.65 23.51
N THR A 937 -30.08 25.57 23.11
CA THR A 937 -29.91 27.01 23.44
C THR A 937 -30.35 27.39 24.84
N SER A 938 -30.83 26.46 25.69
CA SER A 938 -31.36 26.80 27.01
C SER A 938 -30.80 26.02 28.22
N LYS A 939 -29.88 25.08 28.05
CA LYS A 939 -29.16 24.49 29.19
C LYS A 939 -27.89 25.27 29.45
N SER A 940 -27.97 26.18 30.41
CA SER A 940 -26.86 26.97 30.86
C SER A 940 -25.60 26.13 31.09
N PHE A 941 -24.44 26.67 30.72
CA PHE A 941 -23.10 26.18 31.03
C PHE A 941 -22.87 25.68 32.47
N PHE A 942 -23.89 25.80 33.34
CA PHE A 942 -23.88 25.46 34.75
C PHE A 942 -24.66 24.18 35.13
N ALA A 943 -25.33 23.50 34.22
CA ALA A 943 -26.26 22.42 34.55
C ALA A 943 -25.58 21.08 34.90
N GLY A 944 -24.26 20.94 34.75
CA GLY A 944 -23.48 19.75 35.14
C GLY A 944 -22.55 19.96 36.35
N LEU A 945 -22.51 21.18 36.91
CA LEU A 945 -21.64 21.48 38.06
C LEU A 945 -22.34 21.18 39.39
N THR A 946 -21.67 20.44 40.26
CA THR A 946 -22.12 20.29 41.64
C THR A 946 -22.17 21.66 42.35
N VAL A 947 -23.00 21.81 43.38
CA VAL A 947 -23.10 23.04 44.16
C VAL A 947 -21.72 23.53 44.61
N THR A 948 -20.79 22.62 44.89
CA THR A 948 -19.42 22.96 45.28
C THR A 948 -18.62 23.53 44.08
N GLN A 949 -18.80 23.03 42.88
CA GLN A 949 -18.13 23.52 41.64
C GLN A 949 -18.72 24.87 41.20
N LEU A 950 -20.04 25.09 41.41
CA LEU A 950 -20.70 26.39 41.21
C LEU A 950 -20.19 27.45 42.18
N ILE A 951 -19.97 27.07 43.44
CA ILE A 951 -19.39 27.97 44.46
C ILE A 951 -17.94 28.32 44.13
N ILE A 952 -17.15 27.32 43.61
CA ILE A 952 -15.76 27.56 43.19
C ILE A 952 -15.72 28.46 41.95
N ALA A 953 -16.56 28.21 40.96
CA ALA A 953 -16.63 29.04 39.73
C ALA A 953 -17.07 30.46 40.00
N SER A 954 -18.09 30.65 40.89
CA SER A 954 -18.53 31.98 41.30
C SER A 954 -17.49 32.70 42.18
N SER A 955 -16.77 31.96 43.03
CA SER A 955 -15.68 32.51 43.83
C SER A 955 -14.48 32.93 42.98
N LEU A 956 -14.15 32.16 41.93
CA LEU A 956 -13.11 32.50 40.95
C LEU A 956 -13.51 33.71 40.08
N LEU A 957 -14.77 33.82 39.69
CA LEU A 957 -15.28 34.97 38.92
C LEU A 957 -15.26 36.25 39.77
N VAL A 958 -15.60 36.17 41.04
CA VAL A 958 -15.49 37.28 42.00
C VAL A 958 -14.03 37.66 42.24
N LEU A 959 -13.11 36.68 42.35
CA LEU A 959 -11.67 36.93 42.46
C LEU A 959 -11.10 37.58 41.21
N LEU A 960 -11.54 37.20 40.03
CA LEU A 960 -11.13 37.82 38.76
C LEU A 960 -11.67 39.23 38.61
N LEU A 961 -12.92 39.49 39.02
CA LEU A 961 -13.50 40.83 39.03
C LEU A 961 -12.85 41.76 40.09
N VAL A 962 -12.52 41.24 41.27
CA VAL A 962 -11.80 41.97 42.32
C VAL A 962 -10.33 42.15 41.95
N GLY A 963 -9.69 41.12 41.34
CA GLY A 963 -8.34 41.21 40.82
C GLY A 963 -8.20 42.18 39.65
N GLY A 964 -9.20 42.20 38.73
CA GLY A 964 -9.28 43.17 37.62
C GLY A 964 -9.43 44.62 38.09
N THR A 965 -10.27 44.88 39.14
CA THR A 965 -10.44 46.23 39.69
C THR A 965 -9.21 46.69 40.51
N THR A 966 -8.53 45.77 41.21
CA THR A 966 -7.27 46.11 41.92
C THR A 966 -6.11 46.35 40.95
N SER A 967 -6.03 45.60 39.84
CA SER A 967 -5.06 45.84 38.79
C SER A 967 -5.28 47.14 38.04
N ALA A 968 -6.54 47.52 37.80
CA ALA A 968 -6.89 48.81 37.20
C ALA A 968 -6.59 49.98 38.13
N LEU A 969 -6.76 49.83 39.47
CA LEU A 969 -6.38 50.81 40.47
C LEU A 969 -4.86 50.94 40.65
N LEU A 970 -4.13 49.82 40.57
CA LEU A 970 -2.66 49.82 40.60
C LEU A 970 -2.05 50.42 39.35
N LEU A 971 -2.64 50.19 38.17
CA LEU A 971 -2.23 50.81 36.91
C LEU A 971 -2.55 52.34 36.88
N ARG A 972 -3.62 52.79 37.52
CA ARG A 972 -3.90 54.24 37.73
C ARG A 972 -2.97 54.87 38.75
N ALA A 973 -2.54 54.16 39.79
CA ALA A 973 -1.56 54.63 40.77
C ALA A 973 -0.13 54.71 40.17
N ARG A 974 0.23 53.76 39.27
CA ARG A 974 1.52 53.81 38.54
C ARG A 974 1.56 54.95 37.51
N LYS A 975 0.46 55.27 36.85
CA LYS A 975 0.40 56.42 35.89
C LYS A 975 0.52 57.79 36.55
N LYS A 976 0.28 57.91 37.89
CA LYS A 976 0.44 59.12 38.64
C LYS A 976 1.86 59.32 39.25
N LYS A 977 2.76 58.36 39.10
CA LYS A 977 4.13 58.40 39.66
C LYS A 977 5.24 58.55 38.60
N ILE A 978 4.87 58.66 37.30
CA ILE A 978 5.82 58.84 36.18
C ILE A 978 5.60 60.23 35.50
N THR A 979 5.40 61.25 36.28
CA THR A 979 5.46 62.63 35.79
C THR A 979 6.11 63.53 36.83
N ILE A 980 7.39 63.32 37.07
CA ILE A 980 8.37 64.24 37.66
C ILE A 980 9.68 63.49 37.65
N ASP A 981 10.50 63.57 36.60
CA ASP A 981 11.85 64.11 36.59
C ASP A 981 12.42 63.91 35.19
N SER A 982 12.66 65.01 34.53
CA SER A 982 13.45 65.16 33.33
C SER A 982 14.60 66.03 33.67
N SER A 983 15.81 65.61 33.45
CA SER A 983 16.91 66.29 32.80
C SER A 983 18.26 65.57 32.98
N PRO A 984 19.18 65.84 32.10
CA PRO A 984 20.07 64.88 31.53
C PRO A 984 21.50 65.06 32.10
N ASP A 985 22.30 64.05 31.90
CA ASP A 985 23.73 64.25 31.59
C ASP A 985 24.44 62.95 31.20
N ASN A 986 25.00 63.03 30.05
CA ASN A 986 26.31 62.67 29.53
C ASN A 986 27.15 61.49 30.09
N GLU A 987 27.68 60.84 29.06
CA GLU A 987 29.07 60.37 28.87
C GLU A 987 29.37 58.88 28.98
N THR A 988 29.73 58.44 27.83
CA THR A 988 30.96 57.65 27.46
C THR A 988 31.27 56.29 28.09
N GLY A 989 31.55 55.37 27.20
CA GLY A 989 32.75 54.57 27.24
C GLY A 989 32.59 53.06 27.10
N LYS A 990 32.97 52.56 25.96
CA LYS A 990 33.79 51.36 25.68
C LYS A 990 33.80 50.22 26.71
N ASP A 991 33.42 49.03 26.35
CA ASP A 991 34.18 48.01 25.66
C ASP A 991 33.25 46.89 25.19
#